data_f899f29bf1f68a8b2f9ac72241393e8c
#
_entry.id   f899f29bf1f68a8b2f9ac72241393e8c
#
_cell.length_a   1.000
_cell.length_b   1.000
_cell.length_c   1.000
_cell.angle_alpha   90.00
_cell.angle_beta   90.00
_cell.angle_gamma   90.00
#
_symmetry.space_group_name_H-M   'P 1'
#
loop_
_entity.id
_entity.type
_entity.pdbx_description
1 polymer ?
#
loop_
_entity_poly.entity_id
_entity_poly.type
_entity_poly.pdbx_seq_one_letter_code
_entity_poly.pdbx_strand_id
1 'polypeptide(L)'
;MKSLPFLLACLLPLGAAAQSHTVAGRVVSAGDNAPLAGCSVVVKHTSRGTVTDPDGRYEIGAAPGDTLRFTFVGFRTAEEPVGRRTRIDVVLEAAAEAVFEECVVEVSGMQDAAGPAAGLSRRRAGSAALPFVQPGREEYAHYEENRFRSALQEPLSTFSLEADGASYAVCRRKLASGRHPEPDAVRIEELLNYFSYDYPAPEGEDPLSLVVDAGPCPWEPSHRLVRIGLRAREIPAAEIPPSNFIYLIDVSGSMTGRLPLVQASMKMLTDNLRPGDRVSVVTYADGVRVVSENVPGSERRRIKDVIDGLTASGSTAGGAGLECAYEVAGRCFIPGGNNRIVLCSDGDFNVGPSSDDEMGALIERQRKQSGVRLSVLGYGMGNYKDRKMQLMAERGDGNYAYVDDMREAAKVLFREFGATAWAVAHDVKMQVEFNPALVASYRLVGYESRLLESEDFNDDRRDAGEIGAGHCVTALYELIPVGVEEHPAGTVDALRYQGRRGVPVVTIPSSETLAVKVRYKLPGERRSRLMQAELVDDGRERLTGDFAFAAAVAMYGQLLRLSDFRGGATWDEVIRLAQLGLGNDPEGYRREFIDLVRVAQSVCGDRRSEYPVPEPAPHSAPDAAPRSVSSAVSAPASAPGGSSGSVPASASVPVPSGVSGSAVVPADR
;
A
#
# COMPACT_ATOMS: atom_id res chain seq x y z
N MET A 1 -29.30 58.36 -65.34
CA MET A 1 -28.36 58.65 -64.31
C MET A 1 -28.32 57.38 -63.47
N LYS A 2 -27.28 56.60 -63.69
CA LYS A 2 -27.22 55.18 -63.27
C LYS A 2 -26.28 55.02 -62.11
N SER A 3 -26.78 54.55 -60.99
CA SER A 3 -26.01 54.20 -59.81
C SER A 3 -25.49 52.78 -59.93
N LEU A 4 -24.17 52.61 -59.70
CA LEU A 4 -23.44 51.36 -59.72
C LEU A 4 -23.26 50.88 -58.22
N PRO A 5 -23.55 49.63 -57.84
CA PRO A 5 -23.27 49.16 -56.53
C PRO A 5 -21.86 48.52 -56.44
N PHE A 6 -21.14 48.93 -55.42
CA PHE A 6 -19.82 48.39 -55.04
C PHE A 6 -19.94 47.01 -54.36
N LEU A 7 -19.41 45.98 -55.00
CA LEU A 7 -19.36 44.62 -54.47
C LEU A 7 -18.10 44.46 -53.56
N LEU A 8 -18.28 44.39 -52.25
CA LEU A 8 -17.22 44.17 -51.32
C LEU A 8 -16.98 42.64 -51.21
N ALA A 9 -15.89 42.14 -51.80
CA ALA A 9 -15.47 40.76 -51.71
C ALA A 9 -14.73 40.54 -50.36
N CYS A 10 -15.38 39.83 -49.43
CA CYS A 10 -14.73 39.30 -48.22
C CYS A 10 -13.80 38.13 -48.59
N LEU A 11 -12.50 38.37 -48.59
CA LEU A 11 -11.47 37.33 -48.60
C LEU A 11 -11.40 36.70 -47.20
N LEU A 12 -12.02 35.54 -47.04
CA LEU A 12 -11.75 34.63 -45.91
C LEU A 12 -10.42 33.92 -46.19
N PRO A 13 -9.48 33.86 -45.22
CA PRO A 13 -8.31 33.04 -45.41
C PRO A 13 -8.73 31.57 -45.31
N LEU A 14 -8.61 30.80 -46.39
CA LEU A 14 -8.62 29.34 -46.35
C LEU A 14 -7.40 28.92 -45.50
N GLY A 15 -7.63 28.51 -44.28
CA GLY A 15 -6.66 27.77 -43.50
C GLY A 15 -6.34 26.46 -44.23
N ALA A 16 -5.16 26.37 -44.80
CA ALA A 16 -4.62 25.11 -45.34
C ALA A 16 -4.50 24.12 -44.20
N ALA A 17 -5.43 23.18 -44.10
CA ALA A 17 -5.26 22.02 -43.23
C ALA A 17 -3.99 21.29 -43.71
N ALA A 18 -2.94 21.31 -42.90
CA ALA A 18 -1.71 20.59 -43.17
C ALA A 18 -2.05 19.09 -43.23
N GLN A 19 -1.97 18.50 -44.46
CA GLN A 19 -2.22 17.07 -44.64
C GLN A 19 -1.16 16.28 -43.84
N SER A 20 -1.61 15.54 -42.81
CA SER A 20 -0.77 14.58 -42.11
C SER A 20 -0.48 13.39 -43.02
N HIS A 21 0.76 12.90 -42.98
CA HIS A 21 1.17 11.68 -43.66
C HIS A 21 1.75 10.70 -42.65
N THR A 22 1.77 9.44 -42.99
CA THR A 22 2.35 8.40 -42.15
C THR A 22 3.87 8.47 -42.18
N VAL A 23 4.49 8.55 -41.00
CA VAL A 23 5.93 8.48 -40.79
C VAL A 23 6.23 7.18 -40.09
N ALA A 24 7.14 6.37 -40.62
CA ALA A 24 7.61 5.13 -40.02
C ALA A 24 9.13 5.19 -39.80
N GLY A 25 9.66 4.33 -38.92
CA GLY A 25 11.09 4.27 -38.68
C GLY A 25 11.47 3.21 -37.68
N ARG A 26 12.74 3.22 -37.29
CA ARG A 26 13.30 2.32 -36.29
C ARG A 26 14.11 3.09 -35.25
N VAL A 27 13.98 2.71 -33.97
CA VAL A 27 14.75 3.27 -32.89
C VAL A 27 15.71 2.22 -32.35
N VAL A 28 16.99 2.57 -32.26
CA VAL A 28 18.05 1.67 -31.79
C VAL A 28 18.95 2.35 -30.76
N SER A 29 19.64 1.57 -29.95
CA SER A 29 20.67 2.03 -29.01
C SER A 29 21.99 2.37 -29.73
N ALA A 30 22.64 3.45 -29.32
CA ALA A 30 23.95 3.85 -29.86
C ALA A 30 25.07 2.91 -29.44
N GLY A 31 24.94 2.19 -28.31
CA GLY A 31 26.02 1.37 -27.77
C GLY A 31 26.20 0.03 -28.50
N ASP A 32 25.10 -0.64 -28.82
CA ASP A 32 25.09 -2.01 -29.36
C ASP A 32 24.23 -2.19 -30.62
N ASN A 33 23.61 -1.08 -31.07
CA ASN A 33 22.68 -1.07 -32.20
C ASN A 33 21.43 -1.98 -32.00
N ALA A 34 21.15 -2.35 -30.73
CA ALA A 34 20.00 -3.17 -30.40
C ALA A 34 18.67 -2.37 -30.59
N PRO A 35 17.59 -3.01 -31.04
CA PRO A 35 16.30 -2.35 -31.17
C PRO A 35 15.77 -1.97 -29.78
N LEU A 36 15.26 -0.74 -29.66
CA LEU A 36 14.63 -0.25 -28.42
C LEU A 36 13.13 -0.47 -28.51
N ALA A 37 12.65 -1.59 -28.00
CA ALA A 37 11.24 -1.92 -27.89
C ALA A 37 10.55 -1.13 -26.79
N GLY A 38 9.36 -0.55 -27.03
CA GLY A 38 8.64 0.27 -26.06
C GLY A 38 9.14 1.71 -25.95
N CYS A 39 9.99 2.18 -26.86
CA CYS A 39 10.36 3.59 -26.95
C CYS A 39 9.14 4.44 -27.30
N SER A 40 8.84 5.45 -26.52
CA SER A 40 7.74 6.39 -26.76
C SER A 40 8.10 7.35 -27.89
N VAL A 41 7.21 7.48 -28.87
CA VAL A 41 7.32 8.38 -30.03
C VAL A 41 6.11 9.30 -30.06
N VAL A 42 6.29 10.58 -29.71
CA VAL A 42 5.20 11.54 -29.56
C VAL A 42 5.38 12.73 -30.51
N VAL A 43 4.30 13.20 -31.09
CA VAL A 43 4.29 14.48 -31.83
C VAL A 43 4.32 15.61 -30.81
N LYS A 44 5.42 16.35 -30.77
CA LYS A 44 5.69 17.42 -29.78
C LYS A 44 4.53 18.43 -29.71
N HIS A 45 4.13 18.80 -28.49
CA HIS A 45 2.98 19.69 -28.20
C HIS A 45 1.61 19.15 -28.61
N THR A 46 1.47 17.82 -28.75
CA THR A 46 0.18 17.16 -28.98
C THR A 46 0.06 15.91 -28.14
N SER A 47 -1.16 15.37 -28.00
CA SER A 47 -1.42 14.07 -27.36
C SER A 47 -1.26 12.86 -28.32
N ARG A 48 -0.75 13.07 -29.53
CA ARG A 48 -0.58 11.99 -30.52
C ARG A 48 0.76 11.29 -30.32
N GLY A 49 0.73 10.00 -30.03
CA GLY A 49 1.93 9.20 -29.80
C GLY A 49 1.73 7.74 -30.20
N THR A 50 2.83 7.03 -30.32
CA THR A 50 2.91 5.57 -30.50
C THR A 50 4.12 5.05 -29.71
N VAL A 51 4.28 3.73 -29.63
CA VAL A 51 5.47 3.08 -29.05
C VAL A 51 6.09 2.17 -30.08
N THR A 52 7.40 1.95 -29.97
CA THR A 52 8.11 1.02 -30.84
C THR A 52 7.76 -0.44 -30.54
N ASP A 53 7.71 -1.27 -31.58
CA ASP A 53 7.52 -2.72 -31.50
C ASP A 53 8.81 -3.45 -31.01
N PRO A 54 8.78 -4.78 -30.82
CA PRO A 54 9.95 -5.56 -30.39
C PRO A 54 11.18 -5.43 -31.30
N ASP A 55 10.98 -5.09 -32.58
CA ASP A 55 12.06 -4.83 -33.54
C ASP A 55 12.53 -3.35 -33.51
N GLY A 56 11.99 -2.53 -32.59
CA GLY A 56 12.26 -1.10 -32.48
C GLY A 56 11.57 -0.26 -33.56
N ARG A 57 10.56 -0.78 -34.30
CA ARG A 57 9.87 -0.08 -35.37
C ARG A 57 8.68 0.68 -34.83
N TYR A 58 8.35 1.81 -35.46
CA TYR A 58 7.17 2.60 -35.14
C TYR A 58 6.50 3.13 -36.42
N GLU A 59 5.23 3.49 -36.28
CA GLU A 59 4.45 4.17 -37.29
C GLU A 59 3.55 5.21 -36.64
N ILE A 60 3.57 6.46 -37.15
CA ILE A 60 2.82 7.59 -36.56
C ILE A 60 2.36 8.56 -37.64
N GLY A 61 1.12 9.09 -37.52
CA GLY A 61 0.61 10.14 -38.35
C GLY A 61 1.11 11.52 -37.94
N ALA A 62 1.87 12.22 -38.81
CA ALA A 62 2.42 13.53 -38.49
C ALA A 62 2.33 14.50 -39.71
N ALA A 63 2.27 15.80 -39.44
CA ALA A 63 2.28 16.83 -40.48
C ALA A 63 3.72 17.30 -40.76
N PRO A 64 4.00 17.89 -41.92
CA PRO A 64 5.35 18.37 -42.28
C PRO A 64 5.96 19.38 -41.32
N GLY A 65 5.15 20.09 -40.54
CA GLY A 65 5.62 21.04 -39.52
C GLY A 65 5.84 20.46 -38.15
N ASP A 66 5.52 19.19 -37.95
CA ASP A 66 5.62 18.52 -36.66
C ASP A 66 7.07 18.10 -36.34
N THR A 67 7.35 17.91 -35.05
CA THR A 67 8.59 17.33 -34.54
C THR A 67 8.22 16.08 -33.74
N LEU A 68 8.89 14.96 -34.01
CA LEU A 68 8.76 13.75 -33.23
C LEU A 68 9.76 13.76 -32.07
N ARG A 69 9.29 13.45 -30.86
CA ARG A 69 10.11 13.27 -29.67
C ARG A 69 10.17 11.77 -29.35
N PHE A 70 11.39 11.26 -29.18
CA PHE A 70 11.70 9.88 -28.86
C PHE A 70 12.24 9.80 -27.44
N THR A 71 11.57 9.04 -26.58
CA THR A 71 11.96 8.92 -25.16
C THR A 71 11.99 7.45 -24.78
N PHE A 72 13.09 7.03 -24.15
CA PHE A 72 13.26 5.69 -23.65
C PHE A 72 14.05 5.71 -22.34
N VAL A 73 13.66 4.87 -21.38
CA VAL A 73 14.25 4.85 -20.03
C VAL A 73 15.74 4.51 -20.10
N GLY A 74 16.58 5.35 -19.49
CA GLY A 74 18.04 5.18 -19.52
C GLY A 74 18.72 5.77 -20.74
N PHE A 75 18.00 6.47 -21.64
CA PHE A 75 18.53 7.10 -22.83
C PHE A 75 18.21 8.60 -22.89
N ARG A 76 19.03 9.37 -23.58
CA ARG A 76 18.78 10.78 -23.83
C ARG A 76 17.61 10.94 -24.81
N THR A 77 16.71 11.84 -24.50
CA THR A 77 15.59 12.20 -25.39
C THR A 77 16.12 12.76 -26.71
N ALA A 78 15.63 12.24 -27.85
CA ALA A 78 15.92 12.78 -29.16
C ALA A 78 14.69 13.45 -29.77
N GLU A 79 14.89 14.53 -30.52
CA GLU A 79 13.84 15.23 -31.24
C GLU A 79 14.18 15.33 -32.72
N GLU A 80 13.25 14.92 -33.61
CA GLU A 80 13.42 14.90 -35.04
C GLU A 80 12.29 15.65 -35.77
N PRO A 81 12.59 16.71 -36.52
CA PRO A 81 11.58 17.39 -37.33
C PRO A 81 11.09 16.49 -38.46
N VAL A 82 9.78 16.40 -38.67
CA VAL A 82 9.19 15.51 -39.67
C VAL A 82 9.51 15.98 -41.11
N GLY A 83 9.24 17.23 -41.45
CA GLY A 83 9.43 17.74 -42.76
C GLY A 83 8.61 16.97 -43.83
N ARG A 84 9.25 16.57 -44.89
CA ARG A 84 8.66 15.73 -45.96
C ARG A 84 9.06 14.26 -45.84
N ARG A 85 9.71 13.87 -44.73
CA ARG A 85 10.23 12.52 -44.51
C ARG A 85 9.07 11.56 -44.19
N THR A 86 9.03 10.45 -44.86
CA THR A 86 8.12 9.34 -44.56
C THR A 86 8.81 8.23 -43.73
N ARG A 87 10.15 8.35 -43.60
CA ARG A 87 10.95 7.44 -42.79
C ARG A 87 11.96 8.23 -41.92
N ILE A 88 11.97 7.97 -40.64
CA ILE A 88 12.87 8.58 -39.64
C ILE A 88 13.39 7.47 -38.75
N ASP A 89 14.63 7.04 -38.96
CA ASP A 89 15.31 6.10 -38.07
C ASP A 89 16.12 6.91 -37.05
N VAL A 90 16.08 6.50 -35.77
CA VAL A 90 16.67 7.25 -34.65
C VAL A 90 17.61 6.35 -33.85
N VAL A 91 18.75 6.91 -33.46
CA VAL A 91 19.71 6.27 -32.58
C VAL A 91 19.71 7.03 -31.25
N LEU A 92 19.35 6.36 -30.15
CA LEU A 92 19.37 6.95 -28.82
C LEU A 92 20.68 6.66 -28.11
N GLU A 93 21.27 7.68 -27.49
CA GLU A 93 22.46 7.56 -26.66
C GLU A 93 22.07 7.23 -25.22
N ALA A 94 22.77 6.29 -24.56
CA ALA A 94 22.57 6.03 -23.14
C ALA A 94 22.90 7.30 -22.34
N ALA A 95 22.05 7.65 -21.39
CA ALA A 95 22.31 8.78 -20.49
C ALA A 95 23.38 8.36 -19.47
N ALA A 96 24.53 9.01 -19.49
CA ALA A 96 25.60 8.80 -18.51
C ALA A 96 25.23 9.32 -17.11
N GLU A 97 24.21 10.18 -17.02
CA GLU A 97 23.53 10.64 -15.81
C GLU A 97 22.05 10.77 -16.15
N ALA A 98 21.19 10.09 -15.39
CA ALA A 98 19.75 10.04 -15.67
C ALA A 98 19.09 11.41 -15.44
N VAL A 99 18.93 12.17 -16.50
CA VAL A 99 18.01 13.31 -16.55
C VAL A 99 16.68 12.76 -17.08
N PHE A 100 15.75 12.49 -16.19
CA PHE A 100 14.38 12.14 -16.55
C PHE A 100 13.61 13.42 -16.89
N GLU A 101 13.47 13.74 -18.17
CA GLU A 101 12.41 14.64 -18.63
C GLU A 101 11.11 13.84 -18.81
N GLU A 102 10.05 14.38 -18.23
CA GLU A 102 8.69 13.85 -18.20
C GLU A 102 8.20 13.32 -19.55
N CYS A 103 7.76 12.06 -19.57
CA CYS A 103 6.86 11.55 -20.58
C CYS A 103 5.48 11.28 -19.96
N VAL A 104 4.61 12.26 -19.99
CA VAL A 104 3.18 12.07 -19.78
C VAL A 104 2.59 11.57 -21.10
N VAL A 105 2.28 10.28 -21.17
CA VAL A 105 1.46 9.73 -22.26
C VAL A 105 0.00 9.80 -21.80
N GLU A 106 -0.69 10.89 -22.17
CA GLU A 106 -2.15 10.91 -22.10
C GLU A 106 -2.72 9.98 -23.19
N VAL A 107 -3.23 8.84 -22.75
CA VAL A 107 -4.10 8.01 -23.58
C VAL A 107 -5.52 8.61 -23.49
N SER A 108 -5.82 9.58 -24.34
CA SER A 108 -7.19 10.09 -24.50
C SER A 108 -8.02 9.07 -25.27
N GLY A 109 -8.97 8.49 -24.53
CA GLY A 109 -9.96 7.57 -25.05
C GLY A 109 -10.87 8.17 -26.10
N MET A 110 -11.49 7.27 -26.82
CA MET A 110 -12.51 7.47 -27.83
C MET A 110 -13.61 8.43 -27.38
N GLN A 111 -13.77 9.54 -28.09
CA GLN A 111 -14.97 10.34 -28.03
C GLN A 111 -15.98 9.78 -29.03
N ASP A 112 -17.15 9.39 -28.53
CA ASP A 112 -18.32 9.04 -29.31
C ASP A 112 -18.79 10.22 -30.17
N ALA A 113 -18.87 10.02 -31.48
CA ALA A 113 -19.49 10.94 -32.42
C ALA A 113 -21.01 10.79 -32.36
N ALA A 114 -21.70 11.71 -31.71
CA ALA A 114 -23.14 11.84 -31.77
C ALA A 114 -23.53 12.71 -32.99
N GLY A 115 -24.07 12.12 -34.03
CA GLY A 115 -24.78 12.83 -35.11
C GLY A 115 -26.26 13.03 -34.80
N PRO A 116 -26.94 14.04 -35.38
CA PRO A 116 -28.25 14.47 -34.91
C PRO A 116 -29.38 13.56 -35.36
N ALA A 117 -30.30 13.27 -34.44
CA ALA A 117 -31.49 12.48 -34.63
C ALA A 117 -32.57 13.23 -35.39
N ALA A 118 -33.12 12.59 -36.44
CA ALA A 118 -34.44 12.91 -37.00
C ALA A 118 -35.47 11.96 -36.38
N GLY A 119 -36.55 12.50 -35.84
CA GLY A 119 -37.58 11.77 -35.14
C GLY A 119 -38.42 10.84 -35.99
N LEU A 120 -38.96 9.79 -35.39
CA LEU A 120 -40.25 9.17 -35.71
C LEU A 120 -40.77 8.30 -34.55
N SER A 121 -42.05 8.47 -34.34
CA SER A 121 -43.00 7.98 -33.37
C SER A 121 -42.94 6.54 -32.84
N ARG A 122 -43.30 6.44 -31.55
CA ARG A 122 -44.04 5.42 -30.76
C ARG A 122 -44.39 4.08 -31.42
N ARG A 123 -43.85 2.98 -30.84
CA ARG A 123 -44.67 1.79 -30.48
C ARG A 123 -44.09 1.14 -29.19
N ARG A 124 -44.98 0.96 -28.21
CA ARG A 124 -44.70 0.16 -26.99
C ARG A 124 -44.59 -1.31 -27.38
N ALA A 125 -43.45 -1.93 -27.04
CA ALA A 125 -43.33 -3.36 -26.80
C ALA A 125 -42.44 -3.50 -25.58
N GLY A 126 -42.87 -4.29 -24.57
CA GLY A 126 -42.16 -4.47 -23.33
C GLY A 126 -40.78 -5.09 -23.60
N SER A 127 -39.76 -4.35 -23.35
CA SER A 127 -38.38 -4.83 -23.28
C SER A 127 -38.04 -5.04 -21.79
N ALA A 128 -37.78 -6.28 -21.44
CA ALA A 128 -37.11 -6.57 -20.18
C ALA A 128 -35.82 -5.74 -20.13
N ALA A 129 -35.75 -4.82 -19.21
CA ALA A 129 -34.56 -4.05 -18.96
C ALA A 129 -33.43 -5.04 -18.59
N LEU A 130 -32.44 -5.15 -19.47
CA LEU A 130 -31.17 -5.74 -19.11
C LEU A 130 -30.66 -4.97 -17.89
N PRO A 131 -30.16 -5.62 -16.83
CA PRO A 131 -29.63 -4.91 -15.70
C PRO A 131 -28.49 -4.04 -16.19
N PHE A 132 -28.64 -2.74 -15.98
CA PHE A 132 -27.60 -1.74 -16.18
C PHE A 132 -26.47 -2.13 -15.20
N VAL A 133 -25.43 -2.79 -15.71
CA VAL A 133 -24.23 -3.07 -14.94
C VAL A 133 -23.60 -1.69 -14.68
N GLN A 134 -23.77 -1.18 -13.47
CA GLN A 134 -23.00 -0.04 -13.02
C GLN A 134 -21.53 -0.40 -13.16
N PRO A 135 -20.68 0.49 -13.73
CA PRO A 135 -19.23 0.25 -13.73
C PRO A 135 -18.79 -0.11 -12.31
N GLY A 136 -18.14 -1.25 -12.13
CA GLY A 136 -17.76 -1.77 -10.82
C GLY A 136 -16.97 -0.71 -10.06
N ARG A 137 -17.39 -0.41 -8.83
CA ARG A 137 -16.69 0.49 -7.95
C ARG A 137 -15.47 -0.22 -7.38
N GLU A 138 -14.30 0.44 -7.39
CA GLU A 138 -13.13 -0.09 -6.70
C GLU A 138 -13.45 -0.25 -5.21
N GLU A 139 -12.97 -1.33 -4.57
CA GLU A 139 -13.26 -1.66 -3.19
C GLU A 139 -11.98 -1.62 -2.36
N TYR A 140 -12.02 -0.85 -1.28
CA TYR A 140 -10.96 -0.72 -0.27
C TYR A 140 -11.52 -1.11 1.09
N ALA A 141 -10.68 -1.65 1.96
CA ALA A 141 -11.05 -1.92 3.33
C ALA A 141 -11.15 -0.59 4.10
N HIS A 142 -12.24 -0.43 4.86
CA HIS A 142 -12.39 0.73 5.73
C HIS A 142 -11.76 0.45 7.09
N TYR A 143 -10.92 1.38 7.55
CA TYR A 143 -10.34 1.35 8.89
C TYR A 143 -10.54 2.70 9.57
N GLU A 144 -10.94 2.66 10.85
CA GLU A 144 -10.96 3.87 11.67
C GLU A 144 -9.53 4.31 11.99
N GLU A 145 -9.24 5.60 11.89
CA GLU A 145 -7.95 6.16 12.28
C GLU A 145 -7.63 5.89 13.74
N ASN A 146 -6.37 5.60 14.01
CA ASN A 146 -5.87 5.50 15.38
C ASN A 146 -6.08 6.83 16.11
N ARG A 147 -6.69 6.75 17.29
CA ARG A 147 -6.92 7.89 18.19
C ARG A 147 -5.78 8.01 19.19
N PHE A 148 -5.66 9.18 19.79
CA PHE A 148 -4.76 9.34 20.92
C PHE A 148 -5.20 8.48 22.09
N ARG A 149 -4.23 7.79 22.70
CA ARG A 149 -4.39 6.97 23.91
C ARG A 149 -3.60 7.58 25.05
N SER A 150 -4.16 7.53 26.27
CA SER A 150 -3.46 8.00 27.46
C SER A 150 -2.37 7.03 27.87
N ALA A 151 -1.12 7.50 27.93
CA ALA A 151 0.00 6.67 28.37
C ALA A 151 -0.16 6.18 29.84
N LEU A 152 -0.93 6.90 30.65
CA LEU A 152 -1.22 6.49 32.03
C LEU A 152 -2.21 5.32 32.10
N GLN A 153 -3.19 5.27 31.19
CA GLN A 153 -4.24 4.25 31.18
C GLN A 153 -3.85 3.04 30.32
N GLU A 154 -3.26 3.31 29.18
CA GLU A 154 -2.84 2.34 28.18
C GLU A 154 -1.38 2.60 27.81
N PRO A 155 -0.39 2.14 28.61
CA PRO A 155 1.02 2.44 28.35
C PRO A 155 1.61 1.66 27.18
N LEU A 156 0.91 0.65 26.66
CA LEU A 156 1.40 -0.26 25.62
C LEU A 156 0.66 -0.05 24.31
N SER A 157 1.43 -0.04 23.22
CA SER A 157 0.92 -0.12 21.85
C SER A 157 1.57 -1.29 21.14
N THR A 158 0.77 -2.21 20.61
CA THR A 158 1.26 -3.46 20.00
C THR A 158 0.68 -3.59 18.58
N PHE A 159 1.53 -3.96 17.63
CA PHE A 159 1.13 -4.15 16.23
C PHE A 159 2.10 -5.09 15.49
N SER A 160 1.64 -5.67 14.38
CA SER A 160 2.47 -6.46 13.46
C SER A 160 3.15 -5.56 12.44
N LEU A 161 4.34 -5.96 12.00
CA LEU A 161 5.14 -5.23 11.00
C LEU A 161 5.11 -5.96 9.66
N GLU A 162 4.65 -5.24 8.65
CA GLU A 162 4.70 -5.67 7.25
C GLU A 162 5.16 -4.50 6.37
N ALA A 163 5.82 -4.83 5.27
CA ALA A 163 6.42 -3.84 4.35
C ALA A 163 5.69 -3.81 3.00
N ASP A 164 4.34 -3.80 3.02
CA ASP A 164 3.56 -3.61 1.80
C ASP A 164 3.62 -2.15 1.32
N GLY A 165 3.48 -1.92 0.01
CA GLY A 165 3.56 -0.58 -0.59
C GLY A 165 2.49 -0.30 -1.64
N ALA A 166 1.46 -1.14 -1.75
CA ALA A 166 0.44 -1.06 -2.80
C ALA A 166 -0.33 0.27 -2.80
N SER A 167 -0.62 0.83 -1.62
CA SER A 167 -1.35 2.10 -1.49
C SER A 167 -0.68 3.26 -2.21
N TYR A 168 0.66 3.32 -2.24
CA TYR A 168 1.38 4.39 -2.96
C TYR A 168 1.11 4.34 -4.47
N ALA A 169 1.24 3.18 -5.10
CA ALA A 169 0.99 3.01 -6.53
C ALA A 169 -0.48 3.26 -6.90
N VAL A 170 -1.42 2.86 -6.03
CA VAL A 170 -2.86 3.18 -6.19
C VAL A 170 -3.10 4.69 -6.14
N CYS A 171 -2.53 5.41 -5.15
CA CYS A 171 -2.65 6.85 -5.02
C CYS A 171 -2.04 7.57 -6.24
N ARG A 172 -0.83 7.16 -6.66
CA ARG A 172 -0.15 7.69 -7.85
C ARG A 172 -1.02 7.56 -9.10
N ARG A 173 -1.55 6.38 -9.38
CA ARG A 173 -2.43 6.13 -10.50
C ARG A 173 -3.67 7.04 -10.50
N LYS A 174 -4.32 7.20 -9.34
CA LYS A 174 -5.53 8.04 -9.22
C LYS A 174 -5.21 9.51 -9.46
N LEU A 175 -4.17 10.01 -8.84
CA LEU A 175 -3.71 11.39 -9.03
C LEU A 175 -3.27 11.66 -10.47
N ALA A 176 -2.55 10.75 -11.11
CA ALA A 176 -2.18 10.85 -12.52
C ALA A 176 -3.40 10.90 -13.45
N SER A 177 -4.52 10.30 -13.05
CA SER A 177 -5.80 10.42 -13.78
C SER A 177 -6.65 11.64 -13.37
N GLY A 178 -6.10 12.59 -12.60
CA GLY A 178 -6.78 13.79 -12.12
C GLY A 178 -7.87 13.52 -11.09
N ARG A 179 -7.84 12.37 -10.40
CA ARG A 179 -8.82 11.97 -9.40
C ARG A 179 -8.19 11.95 -7.99
N HIS A 180 -8.96 12.42 -7.02
CA HIS A 180 -8.61 12.27 -5.61
C HIS A 180 -8.69 10.78 -5.24
N PRO A 181 -7.69 10.19 -4.56
CA PRO A 181 -7.81 8.86 -3.98
C PRO A 181 -8.94 8.81 -2.94
N GLU A 182 -9.66 7.70 -2.86
CA GLU A 182 -10.59 7.47 -1.77
C GLU A 182 -9.81 7.41 -0.45
N PRO A 183 -10.32 7.99 0.66
CA PRO A 183 -9.63 7.95 1.95
C PRO A 183 -9.20 6.54 2.37
N ASP A 184 -10.05 5.54 2.12
CA ASP A 184 -9.80 4.14 2.45
C ASP A 184 -8.71 3.48 1.56
N ALA A 185 -8.35 4.10 0.43
CA ALA A 185 -7.23 3.65 -0.40
C ALA A 185 -5.87 4.14 0.13
N VAL A 186 -5.86 5.09 1.09
CA VAL A 186 -4.65 5.73 1.61
C VAL A 186 -4.25 5.07 2.92
N ARG A 187 -3.31 4.16 2.88
CA ARG A 187 -2.70 3.50 4.05
C ARG A 187 -1.34 4.12 4.31
N ILE A 188 -1.23 4.91 5.39
CA ILE A 188 -0.05 5.75 5.65
C ILE A 188 1.20 4.90 5.87
N GLU A 189 1.07 3.76 6.54
CA GLU A 189 2.16 2.80 6.72
C GLU A 189 2.71 2.27 5.39
N GLU A 190 1.85 2.03 4.40
CA GLU A 190 2.28 1.58 3.08
C GLU A 190 2.92 2.69 2.26
N LEU A 191 2.46 3.95 2.43
CA LEU A 191 3.14 5.10 1.85
C LEU A 191 4.55 5.26 2.44
N LEU A 192 4.71 5.13 3.77
CA LEU A 192 5.99 5.19 4.46
C LEU A 192 6.94 4.09 3.98
N ASN A 193 6.46 2.85 3.93
CA ASN A 193 7.26 1.68 3.62
C ASN A 193 7.47 1.46 2.11
N TYR A 194 6.88 2.31 1.27
CA TYR A 194 7.22 2.39 -0.15
C TYR A 194 8.65 2.87 -0.40
N PHE A 195 9.23 3.65 0.51
CA PHE A 195 10.56 4.23 0.40
C PHE A 195 11.59 3.49 1.25
N SER A 196 12.80 3.43 0.76
CA SER A 196 13.95 2.96 1.54
C SER A 196 14.54 4.12 2.34
N TYR A 197 14.96 3.81 3.58
CA TYR A 197 15.61 4.72 4.52
C TYR A 197 17.00 4.19 4.85
N ASP A 198 17.96 5.10 5.06
CA ASP A 198 19.35 4.73 5.35
C ASP A 198 19.52 4.42 6.85
N TYR A 199 18.93 3.31 7.27
CA TYR A 199 19.13 2.78 8.62
C TYR A 199 20.45 2.00 8.70
N PRO A 200 21.14 2.00 9.86
CA PRO A 200 22.32 1.16 10.07
C PRO A 200 22.04 -0.30 9.77
N ALA A 201 22.98 -0.95 9.11
CA ALA A 201 22.90 -2.39 8.90
C ALA A 201 22.99 -3.15 10.24
N PRO A 202 22.36 -4.33 10.36
CA PRO A 202 22.50 -5.16 11.56
C PRO A 202 23.97 -5.55 11.81
N GLU A 203 24.37 -5.52 13.07
CA GLU A 203 25.73 -5.91 13.49
C GLU A 203 25.83 -7.41 13.76
N GLY A 204 27.03 -7.96 13.60
CA GLY A 204 27.34 -9.35 13.94
C GLY A 204 26.42 -10.36 13.24
N GLU A 205 25.74 -11.23 13.99
CA GLU A 205 24.82 -12.26 13.48
C GLU A 205 23.33 -11.86 13.59
N ASP A 206 23.03 -10.66 14.07
CA ASP A 206 21.65 -10.21 14.23
C ASP A 206 20.96 -10.04 12.88
N PRO A 207 19.73 -10.54 12.70
CA PRO A 207 19.02 -10.43 11.44
C PRO A 207 18.40 -9.04 11.21
N LEU A 208 18.21 -8.27 12.29
CA LEU A 208 17.56 -6.96 12.28
C LEU A 208 18.40 -5.93 13.04
N SER A 209 18.32 -4.67 12.63
CA SER A 209 18.72 -3.51 13.44
C SER A 209 17.51 -2.67 13.78
N LEU A 210 17.55 -1.97 14.91
CA LEU A 210 16.48 -1.12 15.43
C LEU A 210 17.03 0.27 15.72
N VAL A 211 16.37 1.29 15.17
CA VAL A 211 16.67 2.71 15.37
C VAL A 211 15.42 3.42 15.89
N VAL A 212 15.60 4.26 16.91
CA VAL A 212 14.52 5.08 17.48
C VAL A 212 14.99 6.51 17.61
N ASP A 213 14.27 7.43 16.96
CA ASP A 213 14.56 8.87 16.97
C ASP A 213 13.32 9.66 17.39
N ALA A 214 13.54 10.85 18.02
CA ALA A 214 12.48 11.82 18.27
C ALA A 214 12.79 13.16 17.63
N GLY A 215 11.73 13.95 17.32
CA GLY A 215 11.86 15.29 16.79
C GLY A 215 10.54 16.08 16.90
N PRO A 216 10.49 17.35 16.44
CA PRO A 216 9.27 18.12 16.43
C PRO A 216 8.22 17.49 15.49
N CYS A 217 6.94 17.54 15.87
CA CYS A 217 5.85 17.15 15.00
C CYS A 217 5.53 18.29 14.02
N PRO A 218 5.67 18.11 12.69
CA PRO A 218 5.55 19.23 11.76
C PRO A 218 4.11 19.70 11.55
N TRP A 219 3.10 18.88 11.83
CA TRP A 219 1.69 19.25 11.73
C TRP A 219 1.07 19.77 13.02
N GLU A 220 1.75 19.54 14.15
CA GLU A 220 1.37 20.08 15.46
C GLU A 220 2.62 20.40 16.29
N PRO A 221 3.06 21.69 16.32
CA PRO A 221 4.33 22.05 16.94
C PRO A 221 4.44 21.81 18.45
N SER A 222 3.30 21.66 19.16
CA SER A 222 3.27 21.33 20.59
C SER A 222 3.55 19.85 20.86
N HIS A 223 3.49 19.00 19.81
CA HIS A 223 3.70 17.56 19.89
C HIS A 223 5.13 17.18 19.51
N ARG A 224 5.49 15.94 19.84
CA ARG A 224 6.71 15.28 19.39
C ARG A 224 6.38 14.17 18.41
N LEU A 225 7.23 13.98 17.42
CA LEU A 225 7.17 12.87 16.48
C LEU A 225 8.29 11.89 16.80
N VAL A 226 7.96 10.62 16.94
CA VAL A 226 8.93 9.53 17.10
C VAL A 226 8.94 8.69 15.85
N ARG A 227 10.14 8.39 15.33
CA ARG A 227 10.36 7.46 14.25
C ARG A 227 11.02 6.20 14.79
N ILE A 228 10.45 5.05 14.46
CA ILE A 228 11.02 3.73 14.73
C ILE A 228 11.34 3.09 13.40
N GLY A 229 12.61 2.77 13.17
CA GLY A 229 13.11 2.13 11.95
C GLY A 229 13.69 0.76 12.24
N LEU A 230 13.28 -0.24 11.46
CA LEU A 230 13.94 -1.53 11.39
C LEU A 230 14.59 -1.72 10.03
N ARG A 231 15.78 -2.33 10.02
CA ARG A 231 16.42 -2.80 8.79
C ARG A 231 16.79 -4.25 8.92
N ALA A 232 16.45 -5.04 7.91
CA ALA A 232 16.82 -6.44 7.80
C ALA A 232 18.21 -6.59 7.17
N ARG A 233 18.90 -7.66 7.57
CA ARG A 233 20.17 -8.06 6.97
C ARG A 233 19.99 -8.39 5.50
N GLU A 234 20.92 -7.96 4.67
CA GLU A 234 21.03 -8.41 3.29
C GLU A 234 21.57 -9.85 3.23
N ILE A 235 21.00 -10.68 2.40
CA ILE A 235 21.47 -12.05 2.13
C ILE A 235 22.13 -12.07 0.77
N PRO A 236 23.41 -12.50 0.66
CA PRO A 236 24.06 -12.67 -0.62
C PRO A 236 23.26 -13.60 -1.54
N ALA A 237 23.10 -13.25 -2.81
CA ALA A 237 22.29 -14.02 -3.76
C ALA A 237 22.74 -15.51 -3.89
N ALA A 238 24.00 -15.82 -3.57
CA ALA A 238 24.53 -17.18 -3.56
C ALA A 238 24.01 -18.04 -2.39
N GLU A 239 23.58 -17.40 -1.30
CA GLU A 239 23.07 -18.06 -0.09
C GLU A 239 21.56 -18.27 -0.14
N ILE A 240 20.86 -17.58 -1.05
CA ILE A 240 19.41 -17.73 -1.24
C ILE A 240 19.14 -19.11 -1.85
N PRO A 241 18.32 -19.97 -1.23
CA PRO A 241 17.95 -21.26 -1.78
C PRO A 241 17.26 -21.14 -3.15
N PRO A 242 17.25 -22.23 -3.95
CA PRO A 242 16.54 -22.24 -5.23
C PRO A 242 15.04 -22.03 -5.02
N SER A 243 14.40 -21.38 -5.99
CA SER A 243 12.98 -21.04 -5.94
C SER A 243 12.16 -21.87 -6.94
N ASN A 244 10.97 -22.27 -6.51
CA ASN A 244 9.93 -22.83 -7.36
C ASN A 244 8.79 -21.81 -7.47
N PHE A 245 8.71 -21.14 -8.62
CA PHE A 245 7.70 -20.11 -8.89
C PHE A 245 6.57 -20.67 -9.76
N ILE A 246 5.34 -20.46 -9.33
CA ILE A 246 4.16 -20.71 -10.11
C ILE A 246 3.54 -19.36 -10.50
N TYR A 247 3.69 -18.96 -11.75
CA TYR A 247 3.02 -17.79 -12.30
C TYR A 247 1.57 -18.15 -12.55
N LEU A 248 0.66 -17.70 -11.69
CA LEU A 248 -0.77 -17.85 -11.83
C LEU A 248 -1.36 -16.58 -12.44
N ILE A 249 -1.66 -16.62 -13.73
CA ILE A 249 -1.99 -15.43 -14.51
C ILE A 249 -3.47 -15.45 -14.89
N ASP A 250 -4.16 -14.40 -14.49
CA ASP A 250 -5.51 -14.09 -14.94
C ASP A 250 -5.47 -13.67 -16.41
N VAL A 251 -6.15 -14.43 -17.26
CA VAL A 251 -6.31 -14.13 -18.69
C VAL A 251 -7.80 -13.94 -19.05
N SER A 252 -8.62 -13.53 -18.08
CA SER A 252 -10.03 -13.18 -18.28
C SER A 252 -10.20 -11.92 -19.15
N GLY A 253 -11.43 -11.69 -19.61
CA GLY A 253 -11.75 -10.56 -20.48
C GLY A 253 -11.46 -9.18 -19.86
N SER A 254 -11.58 -9.03 -18.53
CA SER A 254 -11.25 -7.80 -17.80
C SER A 254 -9.76 -7.44 -17.91
N MET A 255 -8.90 -8.46 -18.06
CA MET A 255 -7.46 -8.30 -18.19
C MET A 255 -6.97 -7.88 -19.59
N THR A 256 -7.83 -7.76 -20.62
CA THR A 256 -7.44 -7.47 -22.00
C THR A 256 -6.52 -6.24 -22.11
N GLY A 257 -6.85 -5.16 -21.42
CA GLY A 257 -6.02 -3.93 -21.43
C GLY A 257 -4.81 -3.99 -20.50
N ARG A 258 -4.67 -5.03 -19.66
CA ARG A 258 -3.64 -5.17 -18.63
C ARG A 258 -2.65 -6.28 -18.93
N LEU A 259 -3.06 -7.27 -19.71
CA LEU A 259 -2.22 -8.42 -20.02
C LEU A 259 -0.84 -8.04 -20.60
N PRO A 260 -0.70 -7.02 -21.46
CA PRO A 260 0.64 -6.58 -21.91
C PRO A 260 1.57 -6.16 -20.76
N LEU A 261 1.04 -5.45 -19.75
CA LEU A 261 1.81 -5.07 -18.56
C LEU A 261 2.18 -6.30 -17.73
N VAL A 262 1.23 -7.23 -17.53
CA VAL A 262 1.49 -8.51 -16.84
C VAL A 262 2.57 -9.31 -17.55
N GLN A 263 2.47 -9.45 -18.88
CA GLN A 263 3.47 -10.16 -19.70
C GLN A 263 4.85 -9.52 -19.56
N ALA A 264 4.95 -8.20 -19.64
CA ALA A 264 6.19 -7.47 -19.49
C ALA A 264 6.78 -7.64 -18.07
N SER A 265 5.94 -7.56 -17.03
CA SER A 265 6.32 -7.76 -15.64
C SER A 265 6.86 -9.17 -15.39
N MET A 266 6.15 -10.20 -15.85
CA MET A 266 6.56 -11.59 -15.66
C MET A 266 7.83 -11.94 -16.46
N LYS A 267 8.02 -11.33 -17.63
CA LYS A 267 9.29 -11.46 -18.36
C LYS A 267 10.45 -10.81 -17.62
N MET A 268 10.22 -9.68 -16.97
CA MET A 268 11.22 -9.02 -16.12
C MET A 268 11.59 -9.90 -14.91
N LEU A 269 10.60 -10.50 -14.24
CA LEU A 269 10.85 -11.46 -13.16
C LEU A 269 11.65 -12.68 -13.68
N THR A 270 11.33 -13.15 -14.88
CA THR A 270 12.05 -14.26 -15.54
C THR A 270 13.52 -13.93 -15.79
N ASP A 271 13.87 -12.66 -16.04
CA ASP A 271 15.29 -12.25 -16.22
C ASP A 271 16.12 -12.38 -14.93
N ASN A 272 15.49 -12.36 -13.78
CA ASN A 272 16.16 -12.53 -12.49
C ASN A 272 16.33 -13.99 -12.06
N LEU A 273 15.77 -14.95 -12.78
CA LEU A 273 15.86 -16.37 -12.42
C LEU A 273 17.31 -16.86 -12.47
N ARG A 274 17.65 -17.66 -11.48
CA ARG A 274 18.92 -18.39 -11.41
C ARG A 274 18.78 -19.77 -12.07
N PRO A 275 19.88 -20.41 -12.48
CA PRO A 275 19.81 -21.73 -13.10
C PRO A 275 19.14 -22.83 -12.26
N GLY A 276 19.23 -22.71 -10.92
CA GLY A 276 18.59 -23.63 -9.96
C GLY A 276 17.09 -23.37 -9.72
N ASP A 277 16.58 -22.21 -10.12
CA ASP A 277 15.17 -21.87 -9.98
C ASP A 277 14.31 -22.60 -11.03
N ARG A 278 13.02 -22.73 -10.76
CA ARG A 278 12.04 -23.38 -11.65
C ARG A 278 10.81 -22.53 -11.78
N VAL A 279 10.17 -22.58 -12.95
CA VAL A 279 8.94 -21.85 -13.22
C VAL A 279 7.89 -22.75 -13.83
N SER A 280 6.67 -22.65 -13.33
CA SER A 280 5.47 -23.18 -13.98
C SER A 280 4.54 -22.00 -14.30
N VAL A 281 3.83 -22.06 -15.41
CA VAL A 281 2.83 -21.06 -15.82
C VAL A 281 1.45 -21.69 -15.85
N VAL A 282 0.57 -21.16 -15.03
CA VAL A 282 -0.84 -21.55 -14.94
C VAL A 282 -1.70 -20.34 -15.31
N THR A 283 -2.69 -20.53 -16.15
CA THR A 283 -3.64 -19.48 -16.52
C THR A 283 -5.06 -19.87 -16.14
N TYR A 284 -5.87 -18.89 -15.83
CA TYR A 284 -7.30 -19.09 -15.61
C TYR A 284 -8.15 -18.01 -16.28
N ALA A 285 -9.30 -18.42 -16.80
CA ALA A 285 -10.37 -17.61 -17.37
C ALA A 285 -11.68 -18.43 -17.31
N ASP A 286 -12.28 -18.82 -18.45
CA ASP A 286 -13.42 -19.77 -18.49
C ASP A 286 -13.05 -21.17 -17.94
N GLY A 287 -11.76 -21.48 -17.88
CA GLY A 287 -11.18 -22.70 -17.35
C GLY A 287 -9.74 -22.49 -16.92
N VAL A 288 -9.15 -23.53 -16.34
CA VAL A 288 -7.77 -23.52 -15.87
C VAL A 288 -6.88 -24.30 -16.83
N ARG A 289 -5.69 -23.75 -17.11
CA ARG A 289 -4.72 -24.40 -18.00
C ARG A 289 -3.31 -24.34 -17.40
N VAL A 290 -2.63 -25.46 -17.28
CA VAL A 290 -1.18 -25.50 -17.06
C VAL A 290 -0.50 -25.33 -18.42
N VAL A 291 0.04 -24.14 -18.69
CA VAL A 291 0.63 -23.79 -19.99
C VAL A 291 2.06 -24.35 -20.09
N SER A 292 2.80 -24.29 -18.99
CA SER A 292 4.10 -24.94 -18.85
C SER A 292 4.33 -25.36 -17.41
N GLU A 293 5.10 -26.42 -17.19
CA GLU A 293 5.35 -26.97 -15.87
C GLU A 293 6.86 -27.23 -15.69
N ASN A 294 7.41 -26.82 -14.54
CA ASN A 294 8.74 -27.18 -14.06
C ASN A 294 9.89 -26.82 -15.03
N VAL A 295 9.79 -25.65 -15.68
CA VAL A 295 10.83 -25.19 -16.61
C VAL A 295 12.00 -24.62 -15.82
N PRO A 296 13.28 -25.06 -16.05
CA PRO A 296 14.44 -24.51 -15.37
C PRO A 296 14.64 -23.02 -15.65
N GLY A 297 15.10 -22.27 -14.65
CA GLY A 297 15.41 -20.84 -14.79
C GLY A 297 16.51 -20.52 -15.82
N SER A 298 17.31 -21.52 -16.21
CA SER A 298 18.26 -21.38 -17.32
C SER A 298 17.59 -21.28 -18.69
N GLU A 299 16.35 -21.78 -18.84
CA GLU A 299 15.57 -21.74 -20.08
C GLU A 299 14.68 -20.49 -20.18
N ARG A 300 15.19 -19.29 -19.80
CA ARG A 300 14.45 -18.03 -19.75
C ARG A 300 13.68 -17.72 -21.03
N ARG A 301 14.28 -18.02 -22.19
CA ARG A 301 13.64 -17.77 -23.48
C ARG A 301 12.35 -18.59 -23.63
N ARG A 302 12.38 -19.86 -23.28
CA ARG A 302 11.19 -20.73 -23.33
C ARG A 302 10.08 -20.24 -22.41
N ILE A 303 10.44 -19.77 -21.20
CA ILE A 303 9.47 -19.19 -20.26
C ILE A 303 8.85 -17.92 -20.86
N LYS A 304 9.67 -17.03 -21.43
CA LYS A 304 9.20 -15.79 -22.08
C LYS A 304 8.32 -16.05 -23.30
N ASP A 305 8.68 -17.04 -24.14
CA ASP A 305 7.88 -17.41 -25.31
C ASP A 305 6.47 -17.90 -24.88
N VAL A 306 6.38 -18.62 -23.76
CA VAL A 306 5.11 -19.03 -23.16
C VAL A 306 4.29 -17.81 -22.69
N ILE A 307 4.93 -16.85 -22.01
CA ILE A 307 4.28 -15.63 -21.52
C ILE A 307 3.78 -14.77 -22.69
N ASP A 308 4.57 -14.62 -23.75
CA ASP A 308 4.20 -13.84 -24.94
C ASP A 308 3.02 -14.46 -25.71
N GLY A 309 2.81 -15.76 -25.60
CA GLY A 309 1.68 -16.48 -26.22
C GLY A 309 0.36 -16.35 -25.47
N LEU A 310 0.31 -15.68 -24.31
CA LEU A 310 -0.93 -15.54 -23.53
C LEU A 310 -1.88 -14.53 -24.19
N THR A 311 -3.16 -14.84 -24.19
CA THR A 311 -4.23 -13.98 -24.72
C THR A 311 -5.38 -13.90 -23.74
N ALA A 312 -5.93 -12.69 -23.55
CA ALA A 312 -7.05 -12.48 -22.63
C ALA A 312 -8.39 -12.76 -23.30
N SER A 313 -9.24 -13.57 -22.65
CA SER A 313 -10.62 -13.85 -23.09
C SER A 313 -11.39 -14.58 -21.98
N GLY A 314 -12.72 -14.52 -22.04
CA GLY A 314 -13.60 -15.34 -21.18
C GLY A 314 -13.91 -14.75 -19.81
N SER A 315 -14.48 -15.58 -18.94
CA SER A 315 -14.85 -15.26 -17.55
C SER A 315 -13.71 -15.58 -16.56
N THR A 316 -13.94 -15.47 -15.23
CA THR A 316 -12.88 -15.59 -14.21
C THR A 316 -13.13 -16.74 -13.26
N ALA A 317 -12.52 -17.90 -13.49
CA ALA A 317 -12.57 -19.09 -12.62
C ALA A 317 -11.39 -19.11 -11.61
N GLY A 318 -11.26 -18.07 -10.78
CA GLY A 318 -10.09 -17.84 -9.94
C GLY A 318 -9.85 -18.90 -8.86
N GLY A 319 -10.90 -19.41 -8.20
CA GLY A 319 -10.77 -20.45 -7.17
C GLY A 319 -10.15 -21.73 -7.69
N ALA A 320 -10.62 -22.23 -8.84
CA ALA A 320 -10.04 -23.40 -9.49
C ALA A 320 -8.60 -23.16 -9.97
N GLY A 321 -8.28 -21.90 -10.38
CA GLY A 321 -6.93 -21.49 -10.73
C GLY A 321 -5.97 -21.62 -9.55
N LEU A 322 -6.38 -21.15 -8.37
CA LEU A 322 -5.60 -21.25 -7.14
C LEU A 322 -5.36 -22.71 -6.74
N GLU A 323 -6.41 -23.55 -6.73
CA GLU A 323 -6.27 -24.98 -6.40
C GLU A 323 -5.25 -25.65 -7.35
N CYS A 324 -5.39 -25.46 -8.66
CA CYS A 324 -4.46 -25.97 -9.66
C CYS A 324 -3.02 -25.47 -9.44
N ALA A 325 -2.84 -24.19 -9.11
CA ALA A 325 -1.52 -23.63 -8.85
C ALA A 325 -0.85 -24.28 -7.62
N TYR A 326 -1.60 -24.53 -6.53
CA TYR A 326 -1.10 -25.26 -5.36
C TYR A 326 -0.75 -26.72 -5.70
N GLU A 327 -1.54 -27.39 -6.52
CA GLU A 327 -1.23 -28.75 -6.99
C GLU A 327 0.06 -28.79 -7.81
N VAL A 328 0.23 -27.85 -8.76
CA VAL A 328 1.46 -27.71 -9.56
C VAL A 328 2.64 -27.42 -8.64
N ALA A 329 2.49 -26.50 -7.68
CA ALA A 329 3.53 -26.17 -6.72
C ALA A 329 3.96 -27.40 -5.89
N GLY A 330 3.01 -28.24 -5.48
CA GLY A 330 3.28 -29.47 -4.75
C GLY A 330 4.06 -30.50 -5.60
N ARG A 331 3.71 -30.65 -6.90
CA ARG A 331 4.44 -31.56 -7.81
C ARG A 331 5.87 -31.13 -8.06
N CYS A 332 6.11 -29.80 -8.08
CA CYS A 332 7.42 -29.19 -8.36
C CYS A 332 8.14 -28.72 -7.09
N PHE A 333 7.69 -29.14 -5.91
CA PHE A 333 8.18 -28.65 -4.62
C PHE A 333 9.68 -28.86 -4.43
N ILE A 334 10.38 -27.83 -4.01
CA ILE A 334 11.81 -27.87 -3.68
C ILE A 334 11.94 -27.88 -2.15
N PRO A 335 12.34 -29.00 -1.53
CA PRO A 335 12.58 -29.05 -0.09
C PRO A 335 13.66 -28.05 0.35
N GLY A 336 13.37 -27.22 1.35
CA GLY A 336 14.26 -26.17 1.80
C GLY A 336 14.40 -24.97 0.83
N GLY A 337 13.69 -25.00 -0.30
CA GLY A 337 13.64 -23.91 -1.28
C GLY A 337 12.48 -22.93 -1.02
N ASN A 338 12.45 -21.86 -1.79
CA ASN A 338 11.35 -20.90 -1.80
C ASN A 338 10.25 -21.37 -2.76
N ASN A 339 9.18 -21.95 -2.24
CA ASN A 339 8.05 -22.40 -3.04
C ASN A 339 6.94 -21.36 -2.99
N ARG A 340 6.68 -20.69 -4.11
CA ARG A 340 5.80 -19.52 -4.14
C ARG A 340 4.93 -19.45 -5.39
N ILE A 341 3.65 -19.18 -5.18
CA ILE A 341 2.72 -18.78 -6.24
C ILE A 341 2.79 -17.25 -6.36
N VAL A 342 2.87 -16.76 -7.59
CA VAL A 342 2.79 -15.34 -7.94
C VAL A 342 1.51 -15.16 -8.74
N LEU A 343 0.47 -14.66 -8.08
CA LEU A 343 -0.84 -14.40 -8.68
C LEU A 343 -0.85 -13.01 -9.33
N CYS A 344 -1.23 -12.94 -10.62
CA CYS A 344 -1.44 -11.70 -11.35
C CYS A 344 -2.91 -11.58 -11.73
N SER A 345 -3.64 -10.61 -11.14
CA SER A 345 -5.09 -10.45 -11.33
C SER A 345 -5.54 -9.01 -11.07
N ASP A 346 -6.78 -8.67 -11.46
CA ASP A 346 -7.48 -7.46 -11.02
C ASP A 346 -8.35 -7.68 -9.77
N GLY A 347 -8.36 -8.90 -9.23
CA GLY A 347 -9.12 -9.28 -8.04
C GLY A 347 -10.58 -9.67 -8.31
N ASP A 348 -11.01 -9.67 -9.57
CA ASP A 348 -12.40 -10.05 -9.93
C ASP A 348 -12.56 -11.57 -10.05
N PHE A 349 -12.84 -12.23 -8.92
CA PHE A 349 -13.06 -13.68 -8.84
C PHE A 349 -14.56 -13.99 -8.86
N ASN A 350 -15.11 -14.21 -10.06
CA ASN A 350 -16.56 -14.39 -10.25
C ASN A 350 -17.02 -15.84 -10.15
N VAL A 351 -16.12 -16.83 -10.16
CA VAL A 351 -16.44 -18.26 -10.16
C VAL A 351 -15.61 -19.01 -9.13
N GLY A 352 -16.26 -19.83 -8.33
CA GLY A 352 -15.66 -20.61 -7.23
C GLY A 352 -15.97 -20.00 -5.86
N PRO A 353 -15.12 -20.18 -4.83
CA PRO A 353 -15.27 -19.49 -3.55
C PRO A 353 -15.38 -17.99 -3.79
N SER A 354 -16.55 -17.42 -3.53
CA SER A 354 -16.88 -16.04 -3.91
C SER A 354 -16.78 -15.08 -2.73
N SER A 355 -16.93 -15.57 -1.51
CA SER A 355 -16.74 -14.78 -0.31
C SER A 355 -15.25 -14.67 0.04
N ASP A 356 -14.87 -13.52 0.64
CA ASP A 356 -13.51 -13.27 1.12
C ASP A 356 -13.09 -14.33 2.15
N ASP A 357 -14.02 -14.76 3.03
CA ASP A 357 -13.76 -15.75 4.07
C ASP A 357 -13.49 -17.15 3.49
N GLU A 358 -14.27 -17.59 2.50
CA GLU A 358 -14.07 -18.87 1.84
C GLU A 358 -12.75 -18.93 1.08
N MET A 359 -12.41 -17.85 0.38
CA MET A 359 -11.15 -17.72 -0.34
C MET A 359 -9.96 -17.69 0.62
N GLY A 360 -10.05 -16.92 1.70
CA GLY A 360 -9.03 -16.87 2.75
C GLY A 360 -8.82 -18.23 3.41
N ALA A 361 -9.91 -18.96 3.73
CA ALA A 361 -9.84 -20.29 4.33
C ALA A 361 -9.23 -21.34 3.37
N LEU A 362 -9.50 -21.24 2.06
CA LEU A 362 -8.88 -22.09 1.05
C LEU A 362 -7.36 -21.88 1.03
N ILE A 363 -6.93 -20.63 0.91
CA ILE A 363 -5.50 -20.26 0.82
C ILE A 363 -4.76 -20.69 2.09
N GLU A 364 -5.29 -20.36 3.27
CA GLU A 364 -4.68 -20.71 4.55
C GLU A 364 -4.55 -22.24 4.71
N ARG A 365 -5.57 -23.00 4.35
CA ARG A 365 -5.53 -24.47 4.37
C ARG A 365 -4.43 -24.99 3.44
N GLN A 366 -4.38 -24.50 2.20
CA GLN A 366 -3.39 -24.94 1.21
C GLN A 366 -1.97 -24.60 1.67
N ARG A 367 -1.76 -23.37 2.18
CA ARG A 367 -0.47 -22.94 2.75
C ARG A 367 -0.01 -23.85 3.88
N LYS A 368 -0.89 -24.10 4.86
CA LYS A 368 -0.57 -24.98 6.02
C LYS A 368 -0.24 -26.40 5.63
N GLN A 369 -0.87 -26.93 4.57
CA GLN A 369 -0.64 -28.28 4.10
C GLN A 369 0.61 -28.43 3.24
N SER A 370 0.88 -27.46 2.36
CA SER A 370 1.94 -27.55 1.35
C SER A 370 3.21 -26.79 1.75
N GLY A 371 3.13 -25.78 2.59
CA GLY A 371 4.21 -24.83 2.85
C GLY A 371 4.50 -23.87 1.67
N VAL A 372 3.59 -23.82 0.67
CA VAL A 372 3.71 -22.93 -0.50
C VAL A 372 3.07 -21.60 -0.18
N ARG A 373 3.82 -20.50 -0.42
CA ARG A 373 3.38 -19.14 -0.18
C ARG A 373 2.67 -18.55 -1.40
N LEU A 374 1.83 -17.53 -1.19
CA LEU A 374 1.09 -16.83 -2.24
C LEU A 374 1.36 -15.33 -2.20
N SER A 375 2.14 -14.83 -3.15
CA SER A 375 2.25 -13.38 -3.40
C SER A 375 1.24 -12.95 -4.46
N VAL A 376 0.72 -11.74 -4.31
CA VAL A 376 -0.37 -11.21 -5.12
C VAL A 376 0.06 -9.91 -5.77
N LEU A 377 -0.01 -9.85 -7.10
CA LEU A 377 0.26 -8.67 -7.92
C LEU A 377 -1.05 -8.19 -8.55
N GLY A 378 -1.47 -7.01 -8.15
CA GLY A 378 -2.69 -6.39 -8.64
C GLY A 378 -2.46 -5.57 -9.92
N TYR A 379 -3.30 -5.77 -10.95
CA TYR A 379 -3.20 -5.09 -12.24
C TYR A 379 -4.57 -4.56 -12.70
N GLY A 380 -5.29 -3.83 -11.92
CA GLY A 380 -6.67 -3.47 -12.27
C GLY A 380 -6.94 -1.96 -12.27
N MET A 381 -8.02 -1.55 -12.93
CA MET A 381 -8.63 -0.22 -12.83
C MET A 381 -10.16 -0.34 -12.95
N GLY A 382 -10.87 0.49 -12.18
CA GLY A 382 -12.33 0.65 -12.32
C GLY A 382 -13.17 -0.41 -11.60
N ASN A 383 -12.73 -1.67 -11.55
CA ASN A 383 -13.35 -2.75 -10.78
C ASN A 383 -12.33 -3.48 -9.88
N TYR A 384 -11.31 -2.77 -9.46
CA TYR A 384 -10.23 -3.34 -8.68
C TYR A 384 -10.69 -3.70 -7.27
N LYS A 385 -10.35 -4.92 -6.80
CA LYS A 385 -10.73 -5.47 -5.49
C LYS A 385 -9.53 -5.52 -4.56
N ASP A 386 -9.03 -4.36 -4.14
CA ASP A 386 -7.84 -4.17 -3.31
C ASP A 386 -7.92 -5.02 -2.02
N ARG A 387 -9.02 -4.90 -1.29
CA ARG A 387 -9.25 -5.66 -0.05
C ARG A 387 -9.08 -7.16 -0.23
N LYS A 388 -9.66 -7.72 -1.30
CA LYS A 388 -9.58 -9.16 -1.58
C LYS A 388 -8.15 -9.59 -1.91
N MET A 389 -7.43 -8.77 -2.69
CA MET A 389 -6.05 -9.05 -3.08
C MET A 389 -5.11 -9.02 -1.85
N GLN A 390 -5.28 -8.02 -0.98
CA GLN A 390 -4.56 -7.92 0.28
C GLN A 390 -4.83 -9.14 1.18
N LEU A 391 -6.10 -9.50 1.39
CA LEU A 391 -6.49 -10.67 2.19
C LEU A 391 -5.87 -11.97 1.67
N MET A 392 -5.84 -12.15 0.34
CA MET A 392 -5.25 -13.36 -0.25
C MET A 392 -3.76 -13.45 -0.01
N ALA A 393 -3.02 -12.34 -0.13
CA ALA A 393 -1.59 -12.30 0.16
C ALA A 393 -1.32 -12.58 1.65
N GLU A 394 -2.07 -11.95 2.55
CA GLU A 394 -1.97 -12.12 4.00
C GLU A 394 -2.24 -13.58 4.42
N ARG A 395 -3.33 -14.19 3.93
CA ARG A 395 -3.63 -15.61 4.22
C ARG A 395 -2.63 -16.58 3.56
N GLY A 396 -2.00 -16.13 2.49
CA GLY A 396 -0.99 -16.87 1.73
C GLY A 396 0.42 -16.75 2.25
N ASP A 397 0.67 -15.98 3.32
CA ASP A 397 2.00 -15.70 3.86
C ASP A 397 2.94 -15.14 2.78
N GLY A 398 2.44 -14.18 2.01
CA GLY A 398 3.14 -13.53 0.91
C GLY A 398 2.87 -12.04 0.87
N ASN A 399 3.47 -11.36 -0.11
CA ASN A 399 3.40 -9.91 -0.24
C ASN A 399 2.30 -9.49 -1.23
N TYR A 400 1.72 -8.34 -0.98
CA TYR A 400 0.79 -7.68 -1.87
C TYR A 400 1.43 -6.44 -2.49
N ALA A 401 1.36 -6.32 -3.82
CA ALA A 401 1.77 -5.13 -4.53
C ALA A 401 0.77 -4.80 -5.64
N TYR A 402 0.59 -3.51 -5.91
CA TYR A 402 -0.19 -3.03 -7.04
C TYR A 402 0.74 -2.48 -8.12
N VAL A 403 0.65 -3.02 -9.33
CA VAL A 403 1.51 -2.66 -10.46
C VAL A 403 0.70 -1.80 -11.44
N ASP A 404 0.91 -0.50 -11.41
CA ASP A 404 0.27 0.47 -12.30
C ASP A 404 1.06 0.69 -13.59
N ASP A 405 2.39 0.54 -13.54
CA ASP A 405 3.28 0.73 -14.69
C ASP A 405 4.54 -0.17 -14.63
N MET A 406 5.40 -0.05 -15.63
CA MET A 406 6.65 -0.82 -15.72
C MET A 406 7.71 -0.40 -14.71
N ARG A 407 7.65 0.83 -14.19
CA ARG A 407 8.58 1.30 -13.16
C ARG A 407 8.26 0.64 -11.82
N GLU A 408 6.96 0.54 -11.49
CA GLU A 408 6.51 -0.22 -10.34
C GLU A 408 6.83 -1.72 -10.47
N ALA A 409 6.59 -2.29 -11.66
CA ALA A 409 7.00 -3.66 -11.94
C ALA A 409 8.52 -3.87 -11.70
N ALA A 410 9.35 -2.93 -12.13
CA ALA A 410 10.79 -2.99 -11.91
C ALA A 410 11.16 -2.90 -10.42
N LYS A 411 10.51 -2.02 -9.66
CA LYS A 411 10.69 -1.92 -8.21
C LYS A 411 10.36 -3.25 -7.53
N VAL A 412 9.13 -3.72 -7.70
CA VAL A 412 8.60 -4.89 -7.02
C VAL A 412 9.31 -6.18 -7.46
N LEU A 413 9.47 -6.41 -8.77
CA LEU A 413 9.88 -7.72 -9.31
C LEU A 413 11.37 -7.84 -9.58
N PHE A 414 12.08 -6.74 -9.78
CA PHE A 414 13.50 -6.78 -10.06
C PHE A 414 14.35 -6.45 -8.84
N ARG A 415 13.97 -5.43 -8.07
CA ARG A 415 14.77 -4.94 -6.95
C ARG A 415 14.39 -5.57 -5.62
N GLU A 416 13.09 -5.58 -5.31
CA GLU A 416 12.57 -6.04 -4.03
C GLU A 416 12.32 -7.56 -4.01
N PHE A 417 12.12 -8.17 -5.18
CA PHE A 417 11.74 -9.58 -5.26
C PHE A 417 12.77 -10.53 -4.61
N GLY A 418 14.06 -10.22 -4.70
CA GLY A 418 15.10 -10.96 -3.98
C GLY A 418 14.94 -10.82 -2.45
N ALA A 419 14.54 -9.64 -2.01
CA ALA A 419 14.31 -9.34 -0.60
C ALA A 419 12.98 -9.93 -0.09
N THR A 420 11.88 -9.74 -0.84
CA THR A 420 10.56 -10.25 -0.45
C THR A 420 10.44 -11.76 -0.59
N ALA A 421 11.23 -12.37 -1.48
CA ALA A 421 11.21 -13.80 -1.69
C ALA A 421 11.81 -14.60 -0.52
N TRP A 422 12.65 -13.97 0.31
CA TRP A 422 13.33 -14.62 1.43
C TRP A 422 13.21 -13.81 2.72
N ALA A 423 12.29 -14.21 3.59
CA ALA A 423 12.14 -13.59 4.90
C ALA A 423 13.32 -13.97 5.80
N VAL A 424 13.95 -12.97 6.42
CA VAL A 424 14.99 -13.15 7.46
C VAL A 424 14.39 -13.18 8.85
N ALA A 425 13.20 -12.63 9.00
CA ALA A 425 12.44 -12.63 10.24
C ALA A 425 10.95 -12.87 9.94
N HIS A 426 10.35 -13.77 10.72
CA HIS A 426 8.93 -14.14 10.68
C HIS A 426 8.25 -13.74 11.97
N ASP A 427 6.91 -13.61 11.95
CA ASP A 427 6.10 -13.27 13.13
C ASP A 427 6.62 -12.01 13.84
N VAL A 428 6.94 -10.98 13.07
CA VAL A 428 7.54 -9.75 13.59
C VAL A 428 6.46 -8.87 14.23
N LYS A 429 6.59 -8.70 15.55
CA LYS A 429 5.69 -7.91 16.38
C LYS A 429 6.46 -6.79 17.07
N MET A 430 5.87 -5.61 17.07
CA MET A 430 6.40 -4.48 17.82
C MET A 430 5.48 -4.12 18.98
N GLN A 431 6.08 -3.85 20.14
CA GLN A 431 5.40 -3.29 21.30
C GLN A 431 6.18 -2.09 21.80
N VAL A 432 5.49 -0.96 21.91
CA VAL A 432 6.05 0.28 22.44
C VAL A 432 5.43 0.56 23.81
N GLU A 433 6.29 0.79 24.80
CA GLU A 433 5.90 1.15 26.16
C GLU A 433 6.23 2.63 26.40
N PHE A 434 5.23 3.43 26.68
CA PHE A 434 5.36 4.87 26.89
C PHE A 434 5.50 5.22 28.36
N ASN A 435 6.46 6.11 28.69
CA ASN A 435 6.65 6.60 30.05
C ASN A 435 5.60 7.66 30.41
N PRO A 436 4.62 7.36 31.29
CA PRO A 436 3.56 8.30 31.63
C PRO A 436 4.03 9.52 32.41
N ALA A 437 5.30 9.54 32.88
CA ALA A 437 5.89 10.72 33.51
C ALA A 437 6.32 11.79 32.49
N LEU A 438 6.54 11.41 31.23
CA LEU A 438 7.01 12.29 30.16
C LEU A 438 5.99 12.41 29.02
N VAL A 439 5.18 11.36 28.77
CA VAL A 439 4.19 11.28 27.71
C VAL A 439 2.79 11.26 28.32
N ALA A 440 1.97 12.26 27.98
CA ALA A 440 0.57 12.32 28.40
C ALA A 440 -0.30 11.40 27.56
N SER A 441 -0.11 11.49 26.22
CA SER A 441 -0.86 10.69 25.25
C SER A 441 0.01 10.40 24.01
N TYR A 442 -0.35 9.35 23.30
CA TYR A 442 0.34 8.94 22.07
C TYR A 442 -0.64 8.44 21.02
N ARG A 443 -0.21 8.49 19.74
CA ARG A 443 -0.98 7.98 18.60
C ARG A 443 -0.03 7.32 17.60
N LEU A 444 -0.32 6.09 17.19
CA LEU A 444 0.36 5.43 16.07
C LEU A 444 -0.17 6.01 14.76
N VAL A 445 0.70 6.40 13.85
CA VAL A 445 0.34 6.98 12.56
C VAL A 445 0.31 5.88 11.50
N GLY A 446 -0.89 5.52 11.04
CA GLY A 446 -1.09 4.35 10.18
C GLY A 446 -1.17 3.03 10.97
N TYR A 447 -1.01 1.90 10.30
CA TYR A 447 -1.05 0.55 10.87
C TYR A 447 -2.39 0.16 11.51
N GLU A 448 -3.49 0.81 11.15
CA GLU A 448 -4.82 0.54 11.71
C GLU A 448 -5.27 -0.91 11.51
N SER A 449 -4.90 -1.51 10.38
CA SER A 449 -5.18 -2.91 10.05
C SER A 449 -4.26 -3.93 10.76
N ARG A 450 -3.21 -3.43 11.42
CA ARG A 450 -2.11 -4.24 11.95
C ARG A 450 -2.03 -4.23 13.49
N LEU A 451 -3.00 -3.60 14.15
CA LEU A 451 -3.06 -3.55 15.61
C LEU A 451 -3.23 -4.96 16.20
N LEU A 452 -2.55 -5.20 17.31
CA LEU A 452 -2.60 -6.42 18.09
C LEU A 452 -2.95 -6.09 19.56
N GLU A 453 -3.52 -7.07 20.26
CA GLU A 453 -3.69 -6.96 21.70
C GLU A 453 -2.32 -7.07 22.40
N SER A 454 -2.20 -6.45 23.57
CA SER A 454 -0.92 -6.42 24.29
C SER A 454 -0.40 -7.82 24.65
N GLU A 455 -1.30 -8.78 24.86
CA GLU A 455 -1.01 -10.18 25.16
C GLU A 455 -0.47 -10.94 23.95
N ASP A 456 -0.91 -10.56 22.72
CA ASP A 456 -0.48 -11.18 21.47
C ASP A 456 1.03 -11.01 21.23
N PHE A 457 1.66 -10.02 21.85
CA PHE A 457 3.11 -9.81 21.75
C PHE A 457 3.92 -11.01 22.26
N ASN A 458 3.46 -11.68 23.29
CA ASN A 458 4.13 -12.83 23.90
C ASN A 458 3.60 -14.17 23.38
N ASP A 459 2.55 -14.19 22.54
CA ASP A 459 1.99 -15.44 22.01
C ASP A 459 2.67 -15.81 20.68
N ASP A 460 3.57 -16.81 20.74
CA ASP A 460 4.26 -17.36 19.57
C ASP A 460 3.34 -18.13 18.59
N ARG A 461 2.06 -18.33 18.93
CA ARG A 461 1.06 -18.96 18.04
C ARG A 461 0.33 -17.96 17.16
N ARG A 462 0.37 -16.69 17.56
CA ARG A 462 -0.24 -15.58 16.82
C ARG A 462 0.65 -15.23 15.63
N ASP A 463 0.16 -15.46 14.44
CA ASP A 463 0.81 -15.09 13.17
C ASP A 463 0.95 -13.55 13.07
N ALA A 464 2.06 -13.08 12.53
CA ALA A 464 2.35 -11.66 12.38
C ALA A 464 3.21 -11.44 11.11
N GLY A 465 3.64 -10.18 10.87
CA GLY A 465 4.32 -9.82 9.64
C GLY A 465 5.67 -10.49 9.41
N GLU A 466 6.12 -10.46 8.15
CA GLU A 466 7.42 -10.95 7.72
C GLU A 466 8.29 -9.80 7.22
N ILE A 467 9.60 -9.89 7.47
CA ILE A 467 10.57 -8.93 6.94
C ILE A 467 11.56 -9.67 6.05
N GLY A 468 11.58 -9.31 4.78
CA GLY A 468 12.49 -9.85 3.76
C GLY A 468 13.90 -9.30 3.89
N ALA A 469 14.87 -10.00 3.30
CA ALA A 469 16.28 -9.60 3.32
C ALA A 469 16.49 -8.19 2.74
N GLY A 470 17.22 -7.33 3.47
CA GLY A 470 17.51 -5.96 3.06
C GLY A 470 16.36 -4.95 3.19
N HIS A 471 15.16 -5.40 3.57
CA HIS A 471 14.00 -4.52 3.75
C HIS A 471 14.16 -3.61 4.97
N CYS A 472 13.57 -2.39 4.85
CA CYS A 472 13.39 -1.45 5.93
C CYS A 472 11.91 -1.30 6.24
N VAL A 473 11.57 -1.22 7.53
CA VAL A 473 10.21 -0.91 7.99
C VAL A 473 10.27 0.31 8.90
N THR A 474 9.36 1.25 8.67
CA THR A 474 9.27 2.52 9.41
C THR A 474 7.89 2.67 10.04
N ALA A 475 7.85 2.96 11.34
CA ALA A 475 6.65 3.36 12.05
C ALA A 475 6.83 4.74 12.69
N LEU A 476 5.75 5.50 12.76
CA LEU A 476 5.72 6.84 13.36
C LEU A 476 4.71 6.89 14.50
N TYR A 477 5.11 7.54 15.60
CA TYR A 477 4.21 7.89 16.69
C TYR A 477 4.19 9.40 16.90
N GLU A 478 3.01 9.93 17.08
CA GLU A 478 2.78 11.29 17.55
C GLU A 478 2.57 11.26 19.05
N LEU A 479 3.35 12.05 19.79
CA LEU A 479 3.33 12.10 21.26
C LEU A 479 2.91 13.48 21.72
N ILE A 480 2.05 13.52 22.73
CA ILE A 480 1.73 14.72 23.51
C ILE A 480 2.54 14.68 24.79
N PRO A 481 3.53 15.58 24.97
CA PRO A 481 4.31 15.66 26.20
C PRO A 481 3.45 16.03 27.42
N VAL A 482 3.87 15.60 28.60
CA VAL A 482 3.25 16.04 29.85
C VAL A 482 3.41 17.57 30.00
N GLY A 483 2.32 18.27 30.33
CA GLY A 483 2.30 19.73 30.47
C GLY A 483 1.74 20.48 29.28
N VAL A 484 1.46 19.82 28.18
CA VAL A 484 0.67 20.36 27.06
C VAL A 484 -0.81 20.27 27.42
N GLU A 485 -1.54 21.38 27.32
CA GLU A 485 -2.97 21.48 27.74
C GLU A 485 -3.95 20.87 26.72
N GLU A 486 -3.54 19.93 25.91
CA GLU A 486 -4.40 19.20 24.99
C GLU A 486 -4.80 17.84 25.55
N HIS A 487 -6.10 17.50 25.46
CA HIS A 487 -6.66 16.22 25.88
C HIS A 487 -7.47 15.55 24.76
N PRO A 488 -6.88 15.26 23.60
CA PRO A 488 -7.60 14.65 22.48
C PRO A 488 -8.06 13.21 22.76
N ALA A 489 -7.54 12.56 23.79
CA ALA A 489 -7.99 11.23 24.23
C ALA A 489 -9.39 11.21 24.86
N GLY A 490 -10.06 12.36 24.96
CA GLY A 490 -11.35 12.52 25.62
C GLY A 490 -11.24 12.49 27.15
N THR A 491 -12.23 13.12 27.82
CA THR A 491 -12.36 13.03 29.28
C THR A 491 -13.45 12.04 29.61
N VAL A 492 -13.16 11.06 30.45
CA VAL A 492 -14.18 10.18 31.03
C VAL A 492 -14.60 10.76 32.37
N ASP A 493 -15.89 10.79 32.61
CA ASP A 493 -16.44 11.19 33.89
C ASP A 493 -15.84 10.35 35.02
N ALA A 494 -15.79 10.92 36.25
CA ALA A 494 -15.28 10.23 37.42
C ALA A 494 -15.99 8.87 37.59
N LEU A 495 -15.22 7.79 37.56
CA LEU A 495 -15.76 6.44 37.68
C LEU A 495 -16.43 6.24 39.06
N ARG A 496 -17.67 5.77 39.05
CA ARG A 496 -18.47 5.57 40.27
C ARG A 496 -17.89 4.51 41.20
N TYR A 497 -17.24 3.49 40.67
CA TYR A 497 -16.73 2.34 41.41
C TYR A 497 -15.21 2.33 41.57
N GLN A 498 -14.52 3.22 40.91
CA GLN A 498 -13.10 3.50 41.09
C GLN A 498 -12.99 4.93 41.62
N GLY A 499 -12.93 5.07 42.94
CA GLY A 499 -12.64 6.39 43.54
C GLY A 499 -11.28 6.86 43.00
N ARG A 500 -11.14 8.20 42.80
CA ARG A 500 -9.86 8.88 42.57
C ARG A 500 -8.87 8.76 43.75
N ARG A 501 -8.81 7.63 44.40
CA ARG A 501 -7.65 7.25 45.17
C ARG A 501 -6.69 6.69 44.11
N GLY A 502 -5.87 7.58 43.56
CA GLY A 502 -4.71 7.15 42.84
C GLY A 502 -4.03 6.07 43.67
N VAL A 503 -4.14 4.83 43.20
CA VAL A 503 -3.00 3.95 43.41
C VAL A 503 -1.88 4.81 42.84
N PRO A 504 -0.88 5.24 43.66
CA PRO A 504 0.25 5.96 43.12
C PRO A 504 0.78 5.04 42.04
N VAL A 505 0.61 5.42 40.76
CA VAL A 505 1.37 4.80 39.69
C VAL A 505 2.79 5.11 40.12
N VAL A 506 3.49 4.10 40.64
CA VAL A 506 4.89 4.23 40.99
C VAL A 506 5.61 4.36 39.65
N THR A 507 5.67 5.59 39.17
CA THR A 507 6.51 5.91 38.01
C THR A 507 7.95 5.72 38.48
N ILE A 508 8.62 4.78 37.85
CA ILE A 508 10.05 4.62 38.04
C ILE A 508 10.70 5.87 37.45
N PRO A 509 11.43 6.68 38.21
CA PRO A 509 12.10 7.85 37.69
C PRO A 509 13.07 7.42 36.57
N SER A 510 12.75 7.72 35.33
CA SER A 510 13.59 7.49 34.15
C SER A 510 13.55 8.70 33.24
N SER A 511 14.66 9.01 32.59
CA SER A 511 14.72 9.99 31.51
C SER A 511 14.26 9.41 30.18
N GLU A 512 13.96 8.13 30.14
CA GLU A 512 13.48 7.45 28.94
C GLU A 512 12.04 7.86 28.63
N THR A 513 11.81 8.30 27.39
CA THR A 513 10.49 8.69 26.90
C THR A 513 9.64 7.47 26.60
N LEU A 514 10.26 6.45 26.02
CA LEU A 514 9.61 5.16 25.69
C LEU A 514 10.66 4.05 25.52
N ALA A 515 10.18 2.81 25.58
CA ALA A 515 10.95 1.62 25.22
C ALA A 515 10.26 0.87 24.07
N VAL A 516 11.03 0.49 23.07
CA VAL A 516 10.57 -0.31 21.93
C VAL A 516 11.05 -1.73 22.07
N LYS A 517 10.13 -2.69 21.97
CA LYS A 517 10.40 -4.13 22.00
C LYS A 517 9.97 -4.74 20.68
N VAL A 518 10.82 -5.56 20.07
CA VAL A 518 10.52 -6.27 18.82
C VAL A 518 10.73 -7.77 19.06
N ARG A 519 9.67 -8.54 18.81
CA ARG A 519 9.75 -10.01 18.78
C ARG A 519 9.73 -10.49 17.35
N TYR A 520 10.56 -11.49 17.07
CA TYR A 520 10.66 -12.11 15.74
C TYR A 520 11.15 -13.56 15.87
N LYS A 521 10.86 -14.37 14.85
CA LYS A 521 11.40 -15.73 14.71
C LYS A 521 12.40 -15.77 13.54
N LEU A 522 13.47 -16.54 13.70
CA LEU A 522 14.32 -16.89 12.57
C LEU A 522 13.67 -17.95 11.68
N PRO A 523 14.03 -18.04 10.39
CA PRO A 523 13.54 -19.08 9.50
C PRO A 523 13.74 -20.48 10.08
N GLY A 524 12.64 -21.23 10.21
CA GLY A 524 12.63 -22.58 10.79
C GLY A 524 12.58 -22.67 12.33
N GLU A 525 12.68 -21.56 13.06
CA GLU A 525 12.53 -21.53 14.51
C GLU A 525 11.06 -21.40 14.93
N ARG A 526 10.69 -22.07 16.02
CA ARG A 526 9.34 -21.98 16.60
C ARG A 526 9.24 -20.99 17.76
N ARG A 527 10.38 -20.59 18.31
CA ARG A 527 10.47 -19.69 19.46
C ARG A 527 10.94 -18.32 19.01
N SER A 528 10.24 -17.29 19.44
CA SER A 528 10.63 -15.91 19.17
C SER A 528 11.85 -15.47 19.96
N ARG A 529 12.60 -14.55 19.39
CA ARG A 529 13.67 -13.76 20.01
C ARG A 529 13.16 -12.36 20.32
N LEU A 530 13.80 -11.70 21.27
CA LEU A 530 13.47 -10.33 21.67
C LEU A 530 14.67 -9.42 21.41
N MET A 531 14.40 -8.28 20.77
CA MET A 531 15.30 -7.13 20.69
C MET A 531 14.60 -5.93 21.32
N GLN A 532 15.35 -4.98 21.88
CA GLN A 532 14.79 -3.77 22.48
C GLN A 532 15.72 -2.58 22.34
N ALA A 533 15.11 -1.38 22.36
CA ALA A 533 15.81 -0.11 22.40
C ALA A 533 14.99 0.89 23.24
N GLU A 534 15.68 1.74 23.97
CA GLU A 534 15.10 2.83 24.75
C GLU A 534 15.35 4.16 24.05
N LEU A 535 14.38 5.07 24.15
CA LEU A 535 14.49 6.44 23.64
C LEU A 535 14.55 7.43 24.79
N VAL A 536 15.61 8.23 24.82
CA VAL A 536 15.68 9.50 25.56
C VAL A 536 15.54 10.62 24.53
N ASP A 537 14.46 11.39 24.59
CA ASP A 537 14.28 12.52 23.66
C ASP A 537 15.31 13.63 24.00
N ASP A 538 16.18 13.91 23.04
CA ASP A 538 17.23 14.91 23.14
C ASP A 538 16.75 16.36 22.96
N GLY A 539 15.44 16.56 22.78
CA GLY A 539 14.83 17.87 22.56
C GLY A 539 15.14 18.48 21.18
N ARG A 540 15.53 17.68 20.22
CA ARG A 540 15.84 18.16 18.85
C ARG A 540 14.72 19.04 18.30
N GLU A 541 15.08 20.21 17.79
CA GLU A 541 14.14 21.23 17.30
C GLU A 541 13.87 21.14 15.79
N ARG A 542 14.58 20.28 15.06
CA ARG A 542 14.46 20.19 13.59
C ARG A 542 14.55 18.74 13.13
N LEU A 543 13.71 18.41 12.16
CA LEU A 543 13.83 17.18 11.39
C LEU A 543 14.86 17.34 10.27
N THR A 544 15.63 16.30 10.00
CA THR A 544 16.66 16.28 8.95
C THR A 544 16.69 14.92 8.25
N GLY A 545 17.22 14.87 7.03
CA GLY A 545 17.45 13.63 6.29
C GLY A 545 16.21 12.75 6.19
N ASP A 546 16.38 11.49 6.38
CA ASP A 546 15.31 10.47 6.27
C ASP A 546 14.14 10.70 7.23
N PHE A 547 14.38 11.29 8.39
CA PHE A 547 13.29 11.59 9.32
C PHE A 547 12.39 12.72 8.78
N ALA A 548 12.97 13.75 8.15
CA ALA A 548 12.20 14.79 7.49
C ALA A 548 11.40 14.22 6.31
N PHE A 549 11.98 13.29 5.55
CA PHE A 549 11.30 12.63 4.45
C PHE A 549 10.13 11.75 4.94
N ALA A 550 10.33 10.93 5.97
CA ALA A 550 9.27 10.11 6.55
C ALA A 550 8.11 10.97 7.09
N ALA A 551 8.42 12.08 7.75
CA ALA A 551 7.41 13.04 8.20
C ALA A 551 6.63 13.66 7.03
N ALA A 552 7.32 14.00 5.92
CA ALA A 552 6.67 14.50 4.70
C ALA A 552 5.70 13.47 4.11
N VAL A 553 6.09 12.19 4.05
CA VAL A 553 5.24 11.10 3.54
C VAL A 553 4.01 10.90 4.43
N ALA A 554 4.19 10.95 5.76
CA ALA A 554 3.06 10.84 6.69
C ALA A 554 2.07 12.01 6.53
N MET A 555 2.58 13.25 6.44
CA MET A 555 1.75 14.43 6.19
C MET A 555 0.99 14.33 4.86
N TYR A 556 1.66 13.86 3.81
CA TYR A 556 1.02 13.62 2.51
C TYR A 556 -0.14 12.64 2.63
N GLY A 557 0.06 11.52 3.32
CA GLY A 557 -0.98 10.54 3.58
C GLY A 557 -2.15 11.12 4.38
N GLN A 558 -1.87 11.90 5.43
CA GLN A 558 -2.91 12.58 6.23
C GLN A 558 -3.72 13.58 5.39
N LEU A 559 -3.08 14.35 4.50
CA LEU A 559 -3.76 15.28 3.61
C LEU A 559 -4.64 14.55 2.58
N LEU A 560 -4.14 13.48 1.96
CA LEU A 560 -4.91 12.67 1.02
C LEU A 560 -6.09 11.96 1.68
N ARG A 561 -5.89 11.44 2.88
CA ARG A 561 -6.90 10.72 3.65
C ARG A 561 -7.96 11.65 4.25
N LEU A 562 -7.73 12.96 4.23
CA LEU A 562 -8.54 13.98 4.92
C LEU A 562 -8.59 13.71 6.44
N SER A 563 -7.47 13.29 7.02
CA SER A 563 -7.31 12.90 8.42
C SER A 563 -7.79 14.00 9.38
N ASP A 564 -8.49 13.61 10.44
CA ASP A 564 -8.85 14.52 11.54
C ASP A 564 -7.61 15.00 12.31
N PHE A 565 -6.51 14.26 12.23
CA PHE A 565 -5.24 14.54 12.92
C PHE A 565 -4.19 15.23 12.04
N ARG A 566 -4.57 15.77 10.88
CA ARG A 566 -3.66 16.48 9.98
C ARG A 566 -3.16 17.82 10.51
N GLY A 567 -3.77 18.36 11.58
CA GLY A 567 -3.38 19.60 12.23
C GLY A 567 -3.13 20.76 11.25
N GLY A 568 -1.96 21.38 11.34
CA GLY A 568 -1.48 22.44 10.47
C GLY A 568 -0.82 21.97 9.17
N ALA A 569 -0.94 20.70 8.77
CA ALA A 569 -0.31 20.17 7.55
C ALA A 569 -0.73 20.94 6.29
N THR A 570 0.25 21.22 5.43
CA THR A 570 0.05 21.86 4.11
C THR A 570 0.88 21.15 3.05
N TRP A 571 0.45 21.22 1.79
CA TRP A 571 1.20 20.66 0.67
C TRP A 571 2.60 21.28 0.52
N ASP A 572 2.73 22.58 0.76
CA ASP A 572 4.00 23.29 0.67
C ASP A 572 4.99 22.81 1.75
N GLU A 573 4.50 22.51 2.96
CA GLU A 573 5.33 21.96 4.02
C GLU A 573 5.76 20.53 3.73
N VAL A 574 4.86 19.71 3.12
CA VAL A 574 5.22 18.36 2.61
C VAL A 574 6.35 18.46 1.60
N ILE A 575 6.24 19.35 0.60
CA ILE A 575 7.29 19.55 -0.41
C ILE A 575 8.60 20.01 0.25
N ARG A 576 8.53 20.94 1.19
CA ARG A 576 9.71 21.45 1.89
C ARG A 576 10.45 20.37 2.68
N LEU A 577 9.73 19.55 3.44
CA LEU A 577 10.29 18.43 4.21
C LEU A 577 10.84 17.34 3.31
N ALA A 578 10.12 17.00 2.23
CA ALA A 578 10.58 16.02 1.26
C ALA A 578 11.87 16.45 0.56
N GLN A 579 11.99 17.74 0.21
CA GLN A 579 13.23 18.29 -0.34
C GLN A 579 14.39 18.24 0.66
N LEU A 580 14.13 18.56 1.94
CA LEU A 580 15.12 18.48 3.01
C LEU A 580 15.61 17.05 3.22
N GLY A 581 14.74 16.07 3.02
CA GLY A 581 15.04 14.64 3.16
C GLY A 581 15.31 13.92 1.84
N LEU A 582 15.55 14.64 0.73
CA LEU A 582 15.78 14.03 -0.60
C LEU A 582 16.98 13.07 -0.59
N GLY A 583 18.07 13.44 0.09
CA GLY A 583 19.26 12.61 0.21
C GLY A 583 19.86 12.20 -1.13
N ASN A 584 20.53 11.04 -1.14
CA ASN A 584 20.97 10.37 -2.36
C ASN A 584 19.83 9.51 -2.88
N ASP A 585 19.17 9.95 -3.96
CA ASP A 585 18.02 9.29 -4.58
C ASP A 585 18.41 8.74 -5.97
N PRO A 586 19.22 7.65 -6.04
CA PRO A 586 19.77 7.15 -7.29
C PRO A 586 18.67 6.63 -8.23
N GLU A 587 17.56 6.23 -7.70
CA GLU A 587 16.44 5.63 -8.42
C GLU A 587 15.33 6.64 -8.74
N GLY A 588 15.39 7.83 -8.11
CA GLY A 588 14.49 8.92 -8.36
C GLY A 588 13.10 8.77 -7.72
N TYR A 589 12.89 7.82 -6.78
CA TYR A 589 11.57 7.63 -6.14
C TYR A 589 11.19 8.81 -5.24
N ARG A 590 12.16 9.40 -4.52
CA ARG A 590 11.88 10.56 -3.67
C ARG A 590 11.60 11.83 -4.49
N ARG A 591 12.26 11.98 -5.67
CA ARG A 591 11.94 13.06 -6.62
C ARG A 591 10.54 12.89 -7.20
N GLU A 592 10.19 11.67 -7.65
CA GLU A 592 8.84 11.36 -8.11
C GLU A 592 7.80 11.68 -7.04
N PHE A 593 8.06 11.36 -5.78
CA PHE A 593 7.17 11.71 -4.67
C PHE A 593 6.93 13.21 -4.59
N ILE A 594 7.98 14.04 -4.68
CA ILE A 594 7.85 15.50 -4.66
C ILE A 594 6.97 15.99 -5.82
N ASP A 595 7.13 15.41 -7.02
CA ASP A 595 6.32 15.75 -8.18
C ASP A 595 4.87 15.26 -8.01
N LEU A 596 4.68 14.08 -7.45
CA LEU A 596 3.35 13.55 -7.10
C LEU A 596 2.63 14.44 -6.07
N VAL A 597 3.34 15.00 -5.08
CA VAL A 597 2.77 15.97 -4.12
C VAL A 597 2.28 17.22 -4.84
N ARG A 598 3.01 17.74 -5.84
CA ARG A 598 2.56 18.88 -6.64
C ARG A 598 1.30 18.56 -7.45
N VAL A 599 1.23 17.34 -8.01
CA VAL A 599 0.01 16.87 -8.69
C VAL A 599 -1.15 16.77 -7.68
N ALA A 600 -0.90 16.20 -6.50
CA ALA A 600 -1.92 16.11 -5.44
C ALA A 600 -2.40 17.49 -5.00
N GLN A 601 -1.51 18.46 -4.82
CA GLN A 601 -1.85 19.86 -4.53
C GLN A 601 -2.78 20.44 -5.60
N SER A 602 -2.51 20.17 -6.89
CA SER A 602 -3.34 20.64 -8.00
C SER A 602 -4.70 19.95 -8.08
N VAL A 603 -4.76 18.63 -7.84
CA VAL A 603 -5.99 17.82 -7.96
C VAL A 603 -6.88 17.98 -6.73
N CYS A 604 -6.30 17.99 -5.54
CA CYS A 604 -7.04 18.00 -4.29
C CYS A 604 -7.34 19.41 -3.79
N GLY A 605 -6.53 20.42 -4.19
CA GLY A 605 -6.66 21.82 -3.77
C GLY A 605 -6.48 22.00 -2.26
N ASP A 606 -6.54 23.24 -1.83
CA ASP A 606 -6.70 23.57 -0.40
C ASP A 606 -8.19 23.44 -0.04
N ARG A 607 -8.70 22.23 0.13
CA ARG A 607 -10.10 21.95 0.50
C ARG A 607 -10.47 22.40 1.92
N ARG A 608 -9.67 23.26 2.56
CA ARG A 608 -10.03 23.91 3.82
C ARG A 608 -11.35 24.70 3.72
N SER A 609 -11.79 25.07 2.52
CA SER A 609 -13.00 25.89 2.33
C SER A 609 -14.31 25.10 2.21
N GLU A 610 -14.26 23.77 1.93
CA GLU A 610 -15.48 22.98 1.71
C GLU A 610 -15.96 22.20 2.95
N TYR A 611 -15.07 21.94 3.91
CA TYR A 611 -15.40 21.34 5.20
C TYR A 611 -14.81 22.23 6.31
N PRO A 612 -15.58 23.21 6.83
CA PRO A 612 -15.13 23.95 8.00
C PRO A 612 -14.90 22.95 9.13
N VAL A 613 -13.69 22.98 9.70
CA VAL A 613 -13.43 22.33 11.00
C VAL A 613 -14.54 22.80 11.92
N PRO A 614 -15.32 21.93 12.59
CA PRO A 614 -16.31 22.38 13.55
C PRO A 614 -15.58 23.23 14.57
N GLU A 615 -15.93 24.52 14.64
CA GLU A 615 -15.44 25.40 15.70
C GLU A 615 -15.69 24.71 17.03
N PRO A 616 -14.70 24.65 17.94
CA PRO A 616 -14.92 24.13 19.27
C PRO A 616 -16.13 24.87 19.85
N ALA A 617 -17.12 24.13 20.27
CA ALA A 617 -18.36 24.71 20.81
C ALA A 617 -17.99 25.81 21.83
N PRO A 618 -18.56 27.03 21.72
CA PRO A 618 -18.23 28.11 22.63
C PRO A 618 -18.49 27.59 24.04
N HIS A 619 -17.48 27.68 24.90
CA HIS A 619 -17.60 27.36 26.30
C HIS A 619 -18.80 28.13 26.84
N SER A 620 -19.91 27.44 27.10
CA SER A 620 -21.03 27.99 27.82
C SER A 620 -20.51 28.43 29.19
N ALA A 621 -20.59 29.73 29.44
CA ALA A 621 -20.30 30.29 30.74
C ALA A 621 -21.05 29.52 31.83
N PRO A 622 -20.46 29.32 33.01
CA PRO A 622 -21.14 28.61 34.09
C PRO A 622 -22.44 29.31 34.45
N ASP A 623 -23.56 28.66 34.16
CA ASP A 623 -24.88 29.12 34.47
C ASP A 623 -25.05 29.22 35.99
N ALA A 624 -25.65 30.32 36.40
CA ALA A 624 -25.87 30.70 37.76
C ALA A 624 -26.60 29.60 38.58
N ALA A 625 -26.21 29.46 39.83
CA ALA A 625 -26.72 28.53 40.82
C ALA A 625 -28.24 28.34 40.78
N PRO A 626 -28.77 27.10 40.87
CA PRO A 626 -30.18 26.85 40.90
C PRO A 626 -30.76 27.33 42.24
N ARG A 627 -31.81 28.18 42.16
CA ARG A 627 -32.65 28.60 43.27
C ARG A 627 -33.27 27.36 43.91
N SER A 628 -33.14 27.25 45.25
CA SER A 628 -33.78 26.26 46.07
C SER A 628 -35.30 26.31 45.93
N VAL A 629 -35.90 25.25 45.40
CA VAL A 629 -37.36 25.03 45.48
C VAL A 629 -37.58 24.06 46.62
N SER A 630 -38.13 24.63 47.73
CA SER A 630 -38.67 23.88 48.85
C SER A 630 -40.01 23.26 48.43
N SER A 631 -40.07 21.93 48.32
CA SER A 631 -41.33 21.20 48.22
C SER A 631 -41.51 20.32 49.44
N ALA A 632 -42.55 20.67 50.22
CA ALA A 632 -43.06 19.94 51.35
C ALA A 632 -43.56 18.55 50.95
N VAL A 633 -43.04 17.53 51.59
CA VAL A 633 -43.52 16.13 51.47
C VAL A 633 -44.57 15.93 52.60
N SER A 634 -45.82 15.75 52.25
CA SER A 634 -46.85 15.23 53.09
C SER A 634 -46.79 13.73 53.18
N ALA A 635 -46.71 13.19 54.36
CA ALA A 635 -46.87 11.77 54.68
C ALA A 635 -48.32 11.32 54.65
N PRO A 636 -48.66 10.09 54.32
CA PRO A 636 -49.83 9.43 54.88
C PRO A 636 -49.45 8.22 55.73
N ALA A 637 -50.40 8.06 56.71
CA ALA A 637 -50.35 7.20 57.89
C ALA A 637 -50.63 5.72 57.63
N SER A 638 -49.97 4.90 58.51
CA SER A 638 -50.48 3.74 59.32
C SER A 638 -51.27 2.61 58.66
N ALA A 639 -50.70 1.44 58.55
CA ALA A 639 -50.91 0.14 59.30
C ALA A 639 -52.27 -0.56 59.13
N PRO A 640 -52.49 -1.92 59.45
CA PRO A 640 -51.58 -2.93 60.00
C PRO A 640 -51.81 -4.40 59.44
N GLY A 641 -51.00 -5.31 59.92
CA GLY A 641 -51.34 -6.74 60.12
C GLY A 641 -50.74 -7.68 59.15
N GLY A 642 -49.89 -8.60 59.56
CA GLY A 642 -50.10 -9.81 60.22
C GLY A 642 -49.26 -10.93 59.72
N SER A 643 -48.62 -11.66 60.64
CA SER A 643 -48.24 -13.08 60.67
C SER A 643 -47.00 -13.59 59.90
N SER A 644 -45.93 -13.82 60.59
CA SER A 644 -45.36 -15.13 61.01
C SER A 644 -45.02 -16.13 59.92
N GLY A 645 -43.74 -16.53 59.87
CA GLY A 645 -43.25 -17.70 59.20
C GLY A 645 -41.74 -17.84 59.22
N SER A 646 -41.28 -18.39 60.30
CA SER A 646 -40.11 -19.25 60.57
C SER A 646 -38.98 -19.46 59.54
N VAL A 647 -37.78 -19.24 60.03
CA VAL A 647 -36.47 -19.76 59.65
C VAL A 647 -36.47 -21.30 59.69
N PRO A 648 -35.69 -22.00 58.87
CA PRO A 648 -34.57 -22.68 59.49
C PRO A 648 -33.22 -22.59 58.74
N ALA A 649 -32.23 -22.88 59.57
CA ALA A 649 -30.80 -22.81 59.49
C ALA A 649 -30.13 -23.84 58.56
N SER A 650 -28.88 -23.50 58.22
CA SER A 650 -27.66 -24.31 58.15
C SER A 650 -27.60 -25.57 57.27
N ALA A 651 -26.65 -25.58 56.38
CA ALA A 651 -25.80 -26.74 56.11
C ALA A 651 -24.40 -26.32 55.62
N SER A 652 -23.48 -26.49 56.47
CA SER A 652 -22.03 -26.58 56.25
C SER A 652 -21.68 -27.93 55.59
N VAL A 653 -20.74 -27.98 54.65
CA VAL A 653 -20.13 -29.20 54.16
C VAL A 653 -18.63 -28.95 53.92
N PRO A 654 -17.81 -29.98 54.20
CA PRO A 654 -16.43 -29.82 54.70
C PRO A 654 -15.35 -29.92 53.62
N VAL A 655 -14.18 -29.42 54.01
CA VAL A 655 -12.88 -29.60 53.39
C VAL A 655 -12.33 -30.99 53.72
N PRO A 656 -11.64 -31.68 52.79
CA PRO A 656 -10.69 -32.70 53.15
C PRO A 656 -9.25 -32.22 52.99
N SER A 657 -8.55 -32.30 54.07
CA SER A 657 -7.12 -32.16 54.23
C SER A 657 -6.35 -33.45 53.83
N GLY A 658 -5.18 -33.20 53.19
CA GLY A 658 -3.98 -33.99 53.44
C GLY A 658 -3.78 -35.24 52.60
N VAL A 659 -2.65 -35.30 51.93
CA VAL A 659 -1.57 -36.29 52.16
C VAL A 659 -0.28 -35.78 51.49
N SER A 660 0.76 -35.71 52.28
CA SER A 660 2.17 -35.55 51.94
C SER A 660 2.73 -36.84 51.34
N GLY A 661 3.63 -36.69 50.37
CA GLY A 661 4.42 -37.80 49.83
C GLY A 661 5.70 -37.30 49.14
N SER A 662 6.79 -37.31 49.90
CA SER A 662 8.16 -37.20 49.38
C SER A 662 8.58 -38.47 48.67
N ALA A 663 9.32 -38.35 47.53
CA ALA A 663 10.43 -39.24 47.15
C ALA A 663 11.06 -38.80 45.85
N VAL A 664 12.29 -38.29 45.91
CA VAL A 664 13.55 -38.92 45.48
C VAL A 664 13.84 -38.91 43.97
N VAL A 665 14.86 -38.06 43.64
CA VAL A 665 15.72 -38.06 42.46
C VAL A 665 16.44 -39.41 42.32
N PRO A 666 16.75 -39.89 41.10
CA PRO A 666 18.16 -40.03 40.76
C PRO A 666 18.54 -39.42 39.38
N ALA A 667 19.76 -38.84 39.41
CA ALA A 667 20.59 -38.55 38.27
C ALA A 667 21.09 -39.86 37.61
N ASP A 668 21.31 -39.80 36.31
CA ASP A 668 22.46 -40.29 35.54
C ASP A 668 22.07 -40.76 34.10
N ARG A 669 22.51 -40.16 33.17
CA ARG A 669 23.44 -40.30 32.02
C ARG A 669 23.01 -39.46 30.84
#